data_cf9ada70b8504b5c95f64038e863c464
#
_entry.id   cf9ada70b8504b5c95f64038e863c464
#
_cell.length_a   1.000
_cell.length_b   1.000
_cell.length_c   1.000
_cell.angle_alpha   90.00
_cell.angle_beta   90.00
_cell.angle_gamma   90.00
#
_symmetry.space_group_name_H-M   'P 1'
#
loop_
_entity.id
_entity.type
_entity.pdbx_description
1 polymer ?
#
loop_
_entity_poly.entity_id
_entity_poly.type
_entity_poly.pdbx_seq_one_letter_code
_entity_poly.pdbx_strand_id
1 'polypeptide(L)'
;MKKSLSILSILLGISASAQVNVAATAGTATATYTTVKGAFDAINAGTHQGVINITITANTNETATAALNRSTGNSSFTSVSLKPAAGVTATITNATTAGPVFRILGSNVTIDGSNNGTDSRNLSIVNGFATGSVVVTMGSSDAANPLSNVTLKNTTIINGVKTAGSGIIVSNTAGAQSAGYFNNIRLENNSIQRSYQGIYMIATSLVGNGAGSVITKNDISASGENSNRLMGIYLGGTDGVTVSANKIGNFDTANNESKRGIWLAVNTMNSTVSDNIIDNIGVNNLAGGSATGIQIFTNAGAGNVPSANKILRNKITNLFSSGLNSSVTGISLGGSTVGTVISQNTINNLLNTKGGSSTGLGAEGITLNTGTASNTLVSNNFISKVSSFGASFSGSTGGILINAGSGYKVYNNSVYLTETQNDGTSKGLPIALSITSVTATAAIDLRNNIFVTNLADSSVPAYATSIYFSTLFANTDPKVIFSNFDNNIFYSSSNLAILSVTTTPTVLTNITELQTTYGSNANSLRALPKFVSDTNLHITETSESLEIDNKGVALTEVPTDIDGTTRNETTPDIGADEFTVATMAVNDGANRSKIQVYPNPVNDVLTVSSDKKVSNISVYNVGGQLISEVNHSNVINLTKLSSGVYFVKTVVEGKVEMTKVIKK
;
A
#
# COMPACT_ATOMS: atom_id res chain seq x y z
N MET A 1 22.22 -76.77 -41.82
CA MET A 1 21.31 -75.69 -42.13
C MET A 1 21.44 -74.64 -41.02
N LYS A 2 22.22 -73.57 -41.24
CA LYS A 2 22.34 -72.46 -40.32
C LYS A 2 21.31 -71.40 -40.74
N LYS A 3 20.31 -71.11 -39.87
CA LYS A 3 19.37 -70.00 -40.07
C LYS A 3 19.99 -68.68 -39.54
N SER A 4 20.31 -67.80 -40.46
CA SER A 4 20.69 -66.40 -40.10
C SER A 4 19.43 -65.65 -39.71
N LEU A 5 19.41 -65.12 -38.49
CA LEU A 5 18.37 -64.21 -37.98
C LEU A 5 18.84 -62.79 -38.22
N SER A 6 18.28 -62.12 -39.23
CA SER A 6 18.51 -60.69 -39.48
C SER A 6 17.70 -59.91 -38.51
N ILE A 7 18.36 -59.21 -37.57
CA ILE A 7 17.74 -58.20 -36.68
C ILE A 7 17.63 -56.89 -37.46
N LEU A 8 16.42 -56.51 -37.84
CA LEU A 8 16.10 -55.21 -38.42
C LEU A 8 16.01 -54.23 -37.30
N SER A 9 17.06 -53.41 -37.08
CA SER A 9 17.05 -52.29 -36.15
C SER A 9 16.19 -51.17 -36.74
N ILE A 10 14.96 -51.00 -36.24
CA ILE A 10 14.17 -49.83 -36.54
C ILE A 10 14.73 -48.69 -35.68
N LEU A 11 15.56 -47.82 -36.27
CA LEU A 11 15.87 -46.50 -35.70
C LEU A 11 14.56 -45.69 -35.73
N LEU A 12 13.86 -45.60 -34.60
CA LEU A 12 12.89 -44.55 -34.40
C LEU A 12 13.70 -43.23 -34.33
N GLY A 13 13.79 -42.56 -35.45
CA GLY A 13 14.21 -41.16 -35.47
C GLY A 13 13.17 -40.36 -34.70
N ILE A 14 13.50 -39.94 -33.48
CA ILE A 14 12.77 -38.90 -32.81
C ILE A 14 12.99 -37.64 -33.65
N SER A 15 12.06 -37.34 -34.55
CA SER A 15 12.02 -36.06 -35.25
C SER A 15 11.75 -34.99 -34.17
N ALA A 16 12.79 -34.29 -33.74
CA ALA A 16 12.61 -33.09 -32.92
C ALA A 16 11.79 -32.11 -33.76
N SER A 17 10.49 -32.05 -33.49
CA SER A 17 9.63 -31.04 -34.13
C SER A 17 10.06 -29.67 -33.65
N ALA A 18 10.16 -28.74 -34.58
CA ALA A 18 10.53 -27.36 -34.27
C ALA A 18 9.42 -26.70 -33.39
N GLN A 19 9.82 -26.18 -32.24
CA GLN A 19 8.91 -25.56 -31.27
C GLN A 19 8.93 -24.04 -31.31
N VAL A 20 9.82 -23.42 -32.09
CA VAL A 20 10.05 -21.99 -32.17
C VAL A 20 10.06 -21.56 -33.64
N ASN A 21 9.08 -20.78 -34.03
CA ASN A 21 8.99 -20.22 -35.38
C ASN A 21 9.48 -18.77 -35.38
N VAL A 22 10.32 -18.40 -36.33
CA VAL A 22 10.79 -17.03 -36.52
C VAL A 22 10.28 -16.51 -37.85
N ALA A 23 9.77 -15.28 -37.83
CA ALA A 23 9.43 -14.48 -39.01
C ALA A 23 10.14 -13.13 -38.92
N ALA A 24 10.82 -12.72 -39.97
CA ALA A 24 11.63 -11.50 -40.02
C ALA A 24 11.37 -10.70 -41.30
N THR A 25 11.50 -9.37 -41.23
CA THR A 25 11.30 -8.49 -42.39
C THR A 25 12.54 -8.31 -43.26
N ALA A 26 13.71 -8.73 -42.76
CA ALA A 26 14.96 -8.69 -43.50
C ALA A 26 15.85 -9.90 -43.12
N GLY A 27 16.82 -10.22 -43.92
CA GLY A 27 17.61 -11.45 -43.85
C GLY A 27 16.78 -12.67 -44.26
N THR A 28 16.93 -13.80 -43.58
CA THR A 28 16.08 -14.99 -43.78
C THR A 28 14.69 -14.72 -43.23
N ALA A 29 13.70 -14.68 -44.11
CA ALA A 29 12.32 -14.25 -43.77
C ALA A 29 11.61 -15.20 -42.78
N THR A 30 11.84 -16.51 -42.88
CA THR A 30 11.24 -17.50 -41.97
C THR A 30 12.20 -18.65 -41.67
N ALA A 31 12.20 -19.12 -40.45
CA ALA A 31 12.93 -20.33 -40.05
C ALA A 31 12.27 -20.94 -38.80
N THR A 32 12.62 -22.17 -38.50
CA THR A 32 12.15 -22.91 -37.33
C THR A 32 13.31 -23.45 -36.51
N TYR A 33 13.17 -23.39 -35.17
CA TYR A 33 14.19 -23.83 -34.21
C TYR A 33 13.59 -24.75 -33.16
N THR A 34 14.43 -25.57 -32.56
CA THR A 34 14.01 -26.45 -31.45
C THR A 34 14.05 -25.74 -30.11
N THR A 35 14.75 -24.59 -30.00
CA THR A 35 14.93 -23.83 -28.78
C THR A 35 14.87 -22.32 -29.06
N VAL A 36 14.55 -21.52 -28.04
CA VAL A 36 14.65 -20.06 -28.12
C VAL A 36 16.11 -19.62 -28.25
N LYS A 37 17.04 -20.36 -27.60
CA LYS A 37 18.48 -20.13 -27.78
C LYS A 37 18.88 -20.19 -29.24
N GLY A 38 18.44 -21.23 -29.97
CA GLY A 38 18.75 -21.37 -31.40
C GLY A 38 18.22 -20.20 -32.23
N ALA A 39 17.03 -19.72 -31.94
CA ALA A 39 16.47 -18.53 -32.58
C ALA A 39 17.27 -17.25 -32.25
N PHE A 40 17.63 -17.03 -30.99
CA PHE A 40 18.46 -15.88 -30.59
C PHE A 40 19.87 -15.93 -31.16
N ASP A 41 20.50 -17.10 -31.21
CA ASP A 41 21.82 -17.27 -31.85
C ASP A 41 21.76 -16.90 -33.34
N ALA A 42 20.73 -17.27 -34.07
CA ALA A 42 20.51 -16.92 -35.45
C ALA A 42 20.29 -15.40 -35.66
N ILE A 43 19.56 -14.75 -34.76
CA ILE A 43 19.40 -13.29 -34.75
C ILE A 43 20.72 -12.60 -34.46
N ASN A 44 21.48 -13.08 -33.48
CA ASN A 44 22.80 -12.55 -33.15
C ASN A 44 23.81 -12.68 -34.29
N ALA A 45 23.70 -13.74 -35.09
CA ALA A 45 24.52 -13.98 -36.28
C ALA A 45 24.07 -13.16 -37.50
N GLY A 46 22.94 -12.43 -37.41
CA GLY A 46 22.40 -11.66 -38.52
C GLY A 46 21.59 -12.46 -39.55
N THR A 47 21.25 -13.70 -39.26
CA THR A 47 20.41 -14.54 -40.12
C THR A 47 19.02 -13.92 -40.27
N HIS A 48 18.42 -13.45 -39.18
CA HIS A 48 17.15 -12.73 -39.15
C HIS A 48 17.39 -11.28 -38.75
N GLN A 49 16.79 -10.35 -39.49
CA GLN A 49 16.99 -8.91 -39.32
C GLN A 49 15.68 -8.11 -39.41
N GLY A 50 15.74 -6.82 -39.08
CA GLY A 50 14.59 -5.93 -39.13
C GLY A 50 13.60 -6.15 -38.01
N VAL A 51 12.31 -6.23 -38.29
CA VAL A 51 11.27 -6.58 -37.33
C VAL A 51 11.17 -8.11 -37.26
N ILE A 52 11.38 -8.67 -36.06
CA ILE A 52 11.46 -10.12 -35.87
C ILE A 52 10.34 -10.56 -34.90
N ASN A 53 9.53 -11.53 -35.34
CA ASN A 53 8.48 -12.14 -34.55
C ASN A 53 8.82 -13.61 -34.28
N ILE A 54 8.92 -13.97 -33.01
CA ILE A 54 9.18 -15.32 -32.51
C ILE A 54 7.89 -15.88 -31.94
N THR A 55 7.44 -17.02 -32.45
CA THR A 55 6.21 -17.69 -32.01
C THR A 55 6.56 -19.04 -31.40
N ILE A 56 6.18 -19.26 -30.12
CA ILE A 56 6.39 -20.52 -29.40
C ILE A 56 5.19 -21.42 -29.67
N THR A 57 5.41 -22.57 -30.27
CA THR A 57 4.36 -23.53 -30.66
C THR A 57 4.24 -24.72 -29.73
N ALA A 58 5.28 -24.99 -28.93
CA ALA A 58 5.30 -26.06 -27.92
C ALA A 58 6.37 -25.78 -26.86
N ASN A 59 6.47 -26.62 -25.84
CA ASN A 59 7.50 -26.54 -24.81
C ASN A 59 8.90 -26.64 -25.41
N THR A 60 9.85 -25.84 -24.85
CA THR A 60 11.27 -25.91 -25.22
C THR A 60 12.12 -26.29 -24.00
N ASN A 61 13.24 -26.96 -24.26
CA ASN A 61 14.23 -27.28 -23.25
C ASN A 61 15.59 -26.67 -23.69
N GLU A 62 15.92 -25.57 -23.09
CA GLU A 62 17.13 -24.81 -23.40
C GLU A 62 18.37 -25.55 -22.87
N THR A 63 19.38 -25.70 -23.69
CA THR A 63 20.65 -26.38 -23.32
C THR A 63 21.66 -25.42 -22.65
N ALA A 64 21.41 -24.12 -22.74
CA ALA A 64 22.15 -23.05 -22.10
C ALA A 64 21.29 -21.77 -22.11
N THR A 65 21.79 -20.70 -21.53
CA THR A 65 21.15 -19.38 -21.57
C THR A 65 20.82 -18.93 -22.99
N ALA A 66 19.55 -18.63 -23.26
CA ALA A 66 19.14 -17.95 -24.49
C ALA A 66 19.47 -16.45 -24.35
N ALA A 67 20.56 -16.01 -24.95
CA ALA A 67 21.03 -14.64 -24.89
C ALA A 67 20.70 -13.90 -26.20
N LEU A 68 19.94 -12.81 -26.09
CA LEU A 68 19.72 -11.88 -27.20
C LEU A 68 20.65 -10.68 -27.03
N ASN A 69 21.65 -10.59 -27.88
CA ASN A 69 22.65 -9.53 -27.87
C ASN A 69 22.08 -8.20 -28.39
N ARG A 70 22.80 -7.13 -28.15
CA ARG A 70 22.49 -5.82 -28.72
C ARG A 70 22.53 -5.85 -30.24
N SER A 71 21.64 -5.09 -30.89
CA SER A 71 21.59 -4.92 -32.33
C SER A 71 22.80 -4.09 -32.81
N THR A 72 23.96 -4.75 -32.99
CA THR A 72 25.21 -4.17 -33.44
C THR A 72 26.04 -5.22 -34.19
N GLY A 73 26.94 -4.78 -35.09
CA GLY A 73 27.76 -5.67 -35.90
C GLY A 73 26.89 -6.52 -36.85
N ASN A 74 26.99 -7.84 -36.77
CA ASN A 74 26.18 -8.74 -37.58
C ASN A 74 24.71 -8.77 -37.16
N SER A 75 24.41 -8.55 -35.86
CA SER A 75 23.07 -8.44 -35.36
C SER A 75 22.43 -7.13 -35.82
N SER A 76 21.32 -7.19 -36.56
CA SER A 76 20.67 -6.02 -37.13
C SER A 76 19.15 -6.14 -37.05
N PHE A 77 18.59 -6.04 -35.86
CA PHE A 77 17.13 -6.00 -35.65
C PHE A 77 16.67 -4.61 -35.25
N THR A 78 15.48 -4.24 -35.70
CA THR A 78 14.75 -3.04 -35.27
C THR A 78 13.95 -3.32 -34.00
N SER A 79 13.30 -4.50 -33.93
CA SER A 79 12.60 -5.00 -32.76
C SER A 79 12.48 -6.51 -32.78
N VAL A 80 12.35 -7.10 -31.59
CA VAL A 80 12.10 -8.54 -31.41
C VAL A 80 10.88 -8.73 -30.53
N SER A 81 9.90 -9.51 -31.00
CA SER A 81 8.77 -9.95 -30.21
C SER A 81 8.79 -11.47 -30.02
N LEU A 82 8.47 -11.93 -28.82
CA LEU A 82 8.33 -13.36 -28.50
C LEU A 82 6.99 -13.58 -27.80
N LYS A 83 6.19 -14.53 -28.32
CA LYS A 83 4.91 -14.90 -27.71
C LYS A 83 4.54 -16.35 -28.04
N PRO A 84 3.67 -17.02 -27.24
CA PRO A 84 3.09 -18.29 -27.63
C PRO A 84 2.15 -18.12 -28.83
N ALA A 85 1.99 -19.17 -29.61
CA ALA A 85 1.00 -19.24 -30.68
C ALA A 85 -0.42 -19.15 -30.11
N ALA A 86 -1.38 -18.76 -30.93
CA ALA A 86 -2.78 -18.69 -30.54
C ALA A 86 -3.26 -20.05 -29.99
N GLY A 87 -3.87 -20.04 -28.80
CA GLY A 87 -4.34 -21.22 -28.11
C GLY A 87 -3.26 -22.14 -27.49
N VAL A 88 -1.98 -21.81 -27.64
CA VAL A 88 -0.86 -22.60 -27.09
C VAL A 88 -0.53 -22.13 -25.68
N THR A 89 -0.38 -23.07 -24.75
CA THR A 89 0.28 -22.87 -23.46
C THR A 89 1.62 -23.60 -23.49
N ALA A 90 2.71 -22.90 -23.20
CA ALA A 90 4.06 -23.45 -23.35
C ALA A 90 4.96 -23.12 -22.16
N THR A 91 5.96 -23.97 -21.94
CA THR A 91 7.02 -23.79 -20.95
C THR A 91 8.38 -23.78 -21.63
N ILE A 92 9.18 -22.78 -21.31
CA ILE A 92 10.58 -22.67 -21.70
C ILE A 92 11.41 -22.99 -20.46
N THR A 93 12.16 -24.10 -20.49
CA THR A 93 12.89 -24.60 -19.32
C THR A 93 14.39 -24.60 -19.58
N ASN A 94 15.21 -24.18 -18.61
CA ASN A 94 16.64 -24.51 -18.50
C ASN A 94 16.87 -25.30 -17.22
N ALA A 95 17.17 -26.58 -17.30
CA ALA A 95 17.39 -27.45 -16.14
C ALA A 95 18.84 -27.94 -16.01
N THR A 96 19.66 -27.74 -17.03
CA THR A 96 20.94 -28.45 -17.18
C THR A 96 22.17 -27.58 -16.93
N THR A 97 22.05 -26.26 -17.02
CA THR A 97 23.19 -25.36 -16.92
C THR A 97 22.95 -24.22 -15.93
N ALA A 98 24.00 -23.85 -15.21
CA ALA A 98 23.99 -22.64 -14.39
C ALA A 98 23.77 -21.40 -15.29
N GLY A 99 23.01 -20.43 -14.81
CA GLY A 99 22.74 -19.18 -15.50
C GLY A 99 21.23 -18.95 -15.75
N PRO A 100 20.87 -17.77 -16.25
CA PRO A 100 19.49 -17.45 -16.53
C PRO A 100 18.94 -18.27 -17.72
N VAL A 101 17.62 -18.42 -17.76
CA VAL A 101 16.95 -18.95 -18.96
C VAL A 101 17.09 -17.92 -20.09
N PHE A 102 16.76 -16.66 -19.80
CA PHE A 102 16.91 -15.57 -20.75
C PHE A 102 17.91 -14.52 -20.26
N ARG A 103 18.72 -14.02 -21.20
CA ARG A 103 19.56 -12.84 -21.04
C ARG A 103 19.27 -11.86 -22.17
N ILE A 104 18.66 -10.72 -21.86
CA ILE A 104 18.25 -9.71 -22.82
C ILE A 104 19.21 -8.51 -22.71
N LEU A 105 20.04 -8.34 -23.73
CA LEU A 105 21.00 -7.25 -23.85
C LEU A 105 20.63 -6.28 -25.00
N GLY A 106 19.68 -6.68 -25.84
CA GLY A 106 19.16 -5.89 -26.94
C GLY A 106 17.95 -5.06 -26.53
N SER A 107 17.89 -3.83 -27.02
CA SER A 107 16.74 -2.91 -26.85
C SER A 107 15.60 -3.24 -27.81
N ASN A 108 14.41 -2.67 -27.57
CA ASN A 108 13.19 -2.85 -28.37
C ASN A 108 12.73 -4.33 -28.40
N VAL A 109 12.71 -4.98 -27.24
CA VAL A 109 12.33 -6.38 -27.08
C VAL A 109 11.02 -6.49 -26.30
N THR A 110 10.07 -7.28 -26.81
CA THR A 110 8.83 -7.60 -26.10
C THR A 110 8.69 -9.11 -25.93
N ILE A 111 8.62 -9.58 -24.70
CA ILE A 111 8.25 -10.95 -24.36
C ILE A 111 6.84 -10.89 -23.74
N ASP A 112 5.85 -11.43 -24.45
CA ASP A 112 4.45 -11.45 -24.03
C ASP A 112 3.99 -12.90 -23.89
N GLY A 113 3.65 -13.30 -22.67
CA GLY A 113 3.18 -14.65 -22.38
C GLY A 113 1.73 -14.92 -22.76
N SER A 114 0.99 -13.94 -23.25
CA SER A 114 -0.39 -14.12 -23.67
C SER A 114 -0.49 -14.75 -25.05
N ASN A 115 -1.31 -15.78 -25.19
CA ASN A 115 -1.62 -16.46 -26.45
C ASN A 115 -2.86 -15.92 -27.17
N ASN A 116 -3.55 -14.95 -26.58
CA ASN A 116 -4.82 -14.40 -27.07
C ASN A 116 -4.88 -12.86 -27.05
N GLY A 117 -3.77 -12.21 -26.70
CA GLY A 117 -3.67 -10.74 -26.66
C GLY A 117 -4.33 -10.08 -25.44
N THR A 118 -4.74 -10.86 -24.43
CA THR A 118 -5.27 -10.37 -23.14
C THR A 118 -4.20 -10.43 -22.05
N ASP A 119 -4.60 -10.45 -20.79
CA ASP A 119 -3.74 -10.58 -19.60
C ASP A 119 -3.45 -12.04 -19.22
N SER A 120 -3.72 -13.02 -20.12
CA SER A 120 -3.49 -14.44 -19.85
C SER A 120 -2.01 -14.76 -19.78
N ARG A 121 -1.62 -15.65 -18.85
CA ARG A 121 -0.23 -16.12 -18.65
C ARG A 121 -0.06 -17.53 -19.21
N ASN A 122 0.09 -17.64 -20.51
CA ASN A 122 0.21 -18.92 -21.23
C ASN A 122 1.67 -19.31 -21.50
N LEU A 123 2.63 -18.47 -21.11
CA LEU A 123 4.06 -18.77 -21.21
C LEU A 123 4.68 -18.84 -19.82
N SER A 124 5.24 -20.02 -19.50
CA SER A 124 6.06 -20.20 -18.30
C SER A 124 7.54 -20.19 -18.67
N ILE A 125 8.37 -19.46 -17.94
CA ILE A 125 9.82 -19.45 -18.05
C ILE A 125 10.37 -20.03 -16.76
N VAL A 126 10.97 -21.21 -16.83
CA VAL A 126 11.35 -22.01 -15.66
C VAL A 126 12.85 -22.26 -15.65
N ASN A 127 13.52 -21.78 -14.61
CA ASN A 127 14.87 -22.20 -14.33
C ASN A 127 14.82 -23.43 -13.41
N GLY A 128 15.09 -24.61 -13.93
CA GLY A 128 15.10 -25.86 -13.17
C GLY A 128 16.44 -26.17 -12.49
N PHE A 129 17.44 -25.31 -12.61
CA PHE A 129 18.77 -25.55 -12.04
C PHE A 129 18.76 -25.46 -10.51
N ALA A 130 19.32 -26.43 -9.82
CA ALA A 130 19.15 -26.65 -8.39
C ALA A 130 19.97 -25.71 -7.47
N THR A 131 20.84 -24.86 -8.00
CA THR A 131 21.69 -23.98 -7.20
C THR A 131 21.71 -22.55 -7.74
N GLY A 132 21.09 -21.63 -7.02
CA GLY A 132 21.35 -20.20 -7.10
C GLY A 132 21.18 -19.49 -8.44
N SER A 133 20.20 -19.87 -9.25
CA SER A 133 20.03 -19.30 -10.59
C SER A 133 19.04 -18.13 -10.61
N VAL A 134 19.13 -17.34 -11.66
CA VAL A 134 18.19 -16.29 -12.02
C VAL A 134 17.36 -16.79 -13.21
N VAL A 135 16.08 -16.42 -13.31
CA VAL A 135 15.28 -16.85 -14.46
C VAL A 135 15.48 -15.93 -15.65
N VAL A 136 15.32 -14.64 -15.47
CA VAL A 136 15.50 -13.65 -16.53
C VAL A 136 16.47 -12.56 -16.07
N THR A 137 17.48 -12.28 -16.89
CA THR A 137 18.37 -11.10 -16.71
C THR A 137 18.26 -10.16 -17.90
N MET A 138 18.35 -8.87 -17.62
CA MET A 138 18.39 -7.85 -18.65
C MET A 138 19.22 -6.65 -18.18
N GLY A 139 19.93 -5.98 -19.09
CA GLY A 139 20.72 -4.82 -18.73
C GLY A 139 21.84 -4.49 -19.70
N SER A 140 22.56 -3.42 -19.37
CA SER A 140 23.75 -2.95 -20.09
C SER A 140 24.83 -2.48 -19.12
N SER A 141 26.09 -2.71 -19.44
CA SER A 141 27.24 -2.13 -18.74
C SER A 141 27.77 -0.84 -19.44
N ASP A 142 27.12 -0.44 -20.52
CA ASP A 142 27.56 0.67 -21.38
C ASP A 142 26.66 1.89 -21.19
N ALA A 143 27.19 2.95 -20.59
CA ALA A 143 26.46 4.20 -20.34
C ALA A 143 26.03 4.91 -21.65
N ALA A 144 26.81 4.78 -22.71
CA ALA A 144 26.50 5.41 -24.01
C ALA A 144 25.36 4.66 -24.74
N ASN A 145 25.12 3.41 -24.34
CA ASN A 145 24.13 2.54 -24.96
C ASN A 145 23.36 1.76 -23.86
N PRO A 146 22.52 2.44 -23.08
CA PRO A 146 21.71 1.79 -22.08
C PRO A 146 20.70 0.83 -22.72
N LEU A 147 20.33 -0.22 -22.01
CA LEU A 147 19.23 -1.07 -22.43
C LEU A 147 17.92 -0.27 -22.36
N SER A 148 17.13 -0.29 -23.44
CA SER A 148 15.90 0.48 -23.47
C SER A 148 14.74 -0.22 -24.18
N ASN A 149 13.51 0.15 -23.80
CA ASN A 149 12.28 -0.35 -24.43
C ASN A 149 12.19 -1.88 -24.37
N VAL A 150 12.40 -2.47 -23.20
CA VAL A 150 12.21 -3.91 -22.98
C VAL A 150 10.95 -4.15 -22.16
N THR A 151 10.06 -4.98 -22.68
CA THR A 151 8.83 -5.40 -22.01
C THR A 151 8.86 -6.90 -21.76
N LEU A 152 8.65 -7.29 -20.50
CA LEU A 152 8.37 -8.67 -20.10
C LEU A 152 7.01 -8.69 -19.39
N LYS A 153 6.03 -9.33 -20.00
CA LYS A 153 4.65 -9.31 -19.49
C LYS A 153 3.92 -10.61 -19.66
N ASN A 154 2.88 -10.80 -18.85
CA ASN A 154 1.94 -11.91 -18.94
C ASN A 154 2.63 -13.29 -18.84
N THR A 155 3.73 -13.39 -18.08
CA THR A 155 4.49 -14.64 -17.96
C THR A 155 4.40 -15.22 -16.54
N THR A 156 4.64 -16.53 -16.43
CA THR A 156 4.92 -17.19 -15.15
C THR A 156 6.42 -17.44 -15.07
N ILE A 157 7.08 -16.84 -14.10
CA ILE A 157 8.52 -16.90 -13.85
C ILE A 157 8.76 -17.79 -12.63
N ILE A 158 9.41 -18.94 -12.82
CA ILE A 158 9.64 -19.91 -11.73
C ILE A 158 11.14 -20.18 -11.60
N ASN A 159 11.72 -19.89 -10.42
CA ASN A 159 13.11 -20.24 -10.15
C ASN A 159 13.25 -21.67 -9.64
N GLY A 160 14.44 -22.25 -9.77
CA GLY A 160 14.75 -23.62 -9.33
C GLY A 160 14.71 -23.78 -7.82
N VAL A 161 15.19 -22.76 -7.10
CA VAL A 161 15.25 -22.75 -5.64
C VAL A 161 14.87 -21.38 -5.09
N LYS A 162 14.26 -21.37 -3.89
CA LYS A 162 13.95 -20.13 -3.17
C LYS A 162 15.05 -19.66 -2.23
N THR A 163 16.13 -20.41 -2.11
CA THR A 163 17.24 -20.11 -1.19
C THR A 163 18.32 -19.22 -1.80
N ALA A 164 18.28 -18.99 -3.10
CA ALA A 164 19.22 -18.14 -3.81
C ALA A 164 18.64 -17.68 -5.15
N GLY A 165 19.20 -16.60 -5.72
CA GLY A 165 18.81 -16.06 -7.02
C GLY A 165 17.53 -15.25 -7.01
N SER A 166 17.22 -14.69 -8.17
CA SER A 166 16.07 -13.80 -8.36
C SER A 166 15.19 -14.32 -9.50
N GLY A 167 13.90 -13.97 -9.46
CA GLY A 167 13.03 -14.21 -10.60
C GLY A 167 13.49 -13.39 -11.81
N ILE A 168 13.60 -12.07 -11.62
CA ILE A 168 14.04 -11.13 -12.65
C ILE A 168 15.14 -10.24 -12.09
N ILE A 169 16.24 -10.05 -12.84
CA ILE A 169 17.27 -9.05 -12.57
C ILE A 169 17.33 -8.05 -13.73
N VAL A 170 17.24 -6.77 -13.39
CA VAL A 170 17.55 -5.66 -14.31
C VAL A 170 18.80 -4.96 -13.78
N SER A 171 19.92 -5.09 -14.49
CA SER A 171 21.23 -4.66 -13.99
C SER A 171 22.24 -4.41 -15.11
N ASN A 172 23.48 -4.83 -14.93
CA ASN A 172 24.52 -4.77 -15.95
C ASN A 172 24.44 -5.95 -16.95
N THR A 173 25.34 -5.97 -17.90
CA THR A 173 25.45 -7.02 -18.95
C THR A 173 25.66 -8.43 -18.37
N ALA A 174 26.36 -8.54 -17.25
CA ALA A 174 26.61 -9.85 -16.63
C ALA A 174 25.36 -10.45 -15.98
N GLY A 175 24.32 -9.62 -15.70
CA GLY A 175 23.10 -10.07 -15.03
C GLY A 175 23.33 -10.41 -13.55
N ALA A 176 24.42 -9.89 -12.96
CA ALA A 176 24.70 -9.95 -11.53
C ALA A 176 23.96 -8.81 -10.81
N GLN A 177 23.98 -8.84 -9.45
CA GLN A 177 23.46 -7.73 -8.64
C GLN A 177 24.41 -6.51 -8.66
N SER A 178 24.95 -6.19 -9.81
CA SER A 178 25.83 -5.04 -10.06
C SER A 178 25.11 -4.02 -10.93
N ALA A 179 25.29 -2.77 -10.59
CA ALA A 179 24.59 -1.66 -11.24
C ALA A 179 24.80 -1.60 -12.76
N GLY A 180 23.75 -1.27 -13.49
CA GLY A 180 23.74 -1.17 -14.94
C GLY A 180 23.12 0.12 -15.47
N TYR A 181 22.94 0.18 -16.79
CA TYR A 181 22.33 1.31 -17.50
C TYR A 181 21.09 0.82 -18.27
N PHE A 182 19.94 1.37 -17.96
CA PHE A 182 18.67 0.98 -18.58
C PHE A 182 17.59 2.06 -18.43
N ASN A 183 16.63 2.11 -19.36
CA ASN A 183 15.48 3.00 -19.34
C ASN A 183 14.27 2.33 -20.00
N ASN A 184 13.06 2.75 -19.67
CA ASN A 184 11.81 2.23 -20.25
C ASN A 184 11.71 0.69 -20.17
N ILE A 185 12.05 0.12 -19.03
CA ILE A 185 11.86 -1.31 -18.76
C ILE A 185 10.45 -1.53 -18.20
N ARG A 186 9.66 -2.40 -18.83
CA ARG A 186 8.32 -2.71 -18.40
C ARG A 186 8.19 -4.17 -17.95
N LEU A 187 7.93 -4.37 -16.66
CA LEU A 187 7.65 -5.67 -16.06
C LEU A 187 6.18 -5.65 -15.61
N GLU A 188 5.30 -6.32 -16.36
CA GLU A 188 3.86 -6.19 -16.17
C GLU A 188 3.15 -7.52 -16.12
N ASN A 189 2.23 -7.70 -15.17
CA ASN A 189 1.35 -8.86 -15.04
C ASN A 189 2.10 -10.20 -15.09
N ASN A 190 3.28 -10.29 -14.48
CA ASN A 190 4.01 -11.55 -14.35
C ASN A 190 3.69 -12.21 -13.01
N SER A 191 3.63 -13.55 -12.98
CA SER A 191 3.62 -14.34 -11.74
C SER A 191 5.04 -14.78 -11.43
N ILE A 192 5.61 -14.34 -10.30
CA ILE A 192 7.02 -14.61 -9.95
C ILE A 192 7.06 -15.50 -8.72
N GLN A 193 7.65 -16.69 -8.87
CA GLN A 193 7.54 -17.78 -7.91
C GLN A 193 8.90 -18.39 -7.57
N ARG A 194 9.00 -18.96 -6.37
CA ARG A 194 10.12 -19.78 -5.88
C ARG A 194 11.47 -19.07 -5.99
N SER A 195 11.49 -17.75 -5.75
CA SER A 195 12.71 -16.95 -5.84
C SER A 195 13.16 -16.49 -4.45
N TYR A 196 14.47 -16.33 -4.27
CA TYR A 196 15.02 -15.67 -3.08
C TYR A 196 14.60 -14.19 -3.07
N GLN A 197 14.66 -13.53 -4.24
CA GLN A 197 14.15 -12.19 -4.50
C GLN A 197 13.25 -12.25 -5.75
N GLY A 198 12.10 -11.58 -5.73
CA GLY A 198 11.19 -11.56 -6.88
C GLY A 198 11.77 -10.77 -8.04
N ILE A 199 11.83 -9.44 -7.93
CA ILE A 199 12.40 -8.52 -8.91
C ILE A 199 13.55 -7.73 -8.25
N TYR A 200 14.72 -7.74 -8.88
CA TYR A 200 15.88 -7.00 -8.45
C TYR A 200 16.31 -6.03 -9.57
N MET A 201 16.11 -4.73 -9.36
CA MET A 201 16.45 -3.68 -10.33
C MET A 201 17.51 -2.77 -9.71
N ILE A 202 18.71 -2.71 -10.32
CA ILE A 202 19.82 -1.89 -9.83
C ILE A 202 20.49 -1.12 -10.97
N ALA A 203 20.44 0.19 -10.87
CA ALA A 203 21.04 1.12 -11.83
C ALA A 203 22.32 1.75 -11.27
N THR A 204 23.24 2.11 -12.14
CA THR A 204 24.29 3.06 -11.80
C THR A 204 23.65 4.40 -11.45
N SER A 205 24.01 4.96 -10.30
CA SER A 205 23.39 6.16 -9.73
C SER A 205 23.69 7.39 -10.56
N LEU A 206 22.84 7.65 -11.55
CA LEU A 206 22.88 8.80 -12.44
C LEU A 206 21.46 9.33 -12.66
N VAL A 207 21.33 10.65 -12.80
CA VAL A 207 20.07 11.29 -13.15
C VAL A 207 19.55 10.71 -14.48
N GLY A 208 18.29 10.29 -14.48
CA GLY A 208 17.62 9.71 -15.63
C GLY A 208 17.91 8.22 -15.88
N ASN A 209 18.80 7.56 -15.12
CA ASN A 209 19.03 6.12 -15.28
C ASN A 209 17.92 5.32 -14.57
N GLY A 210 17.20 4.50 -15.30
CA GLY A 210 15.99 3.82 -14.87
C GLY A 210 14.69 4.55 -15.28
N ALA A 211 14.79 5.77 -15.80
CA ALA A 211 13.62 6.60 -16.12
C ALA A 211 12.63 5.90 -17.06
N GLY A 212 11.34 6.15 -16.84
CA GLY A 212 10.26 5.53 -17.60
C GLY A 212 10.04 4.04 -17.34
N SER A 213 10.83 3.43 -16.44
CA SER A 213 10.65 2.02 -16.10
C SER A 213 9.44 1.81 -15.19
N VAL A 214 8.69 0.72 -15.43
CA VAL A 214 7.44 0.40 -14.77
C VAL A 214 7.43 -1.07 -14.33
N ILE A 215 7.15 -1.30 -13.04
CA ILE A 215 6.92 -2.62 -12.44
C ILE A 215 5.47 -2.63 -11.95
N THR A 216 4.56 -3.26 -12.69
CA THR A 216 3.13 -3.12 -12.41
C THR A 216 2.35 -4.42 -12.55
N LYS A 217 1.31 -4.58 -11.71
CA LYS A 217 0.37 -5.71 -11.73
C LYS A 217 1.03 -7.09 -11.59
N ASN A 218 2.28 -7.17 -11.13
CA ASN A 218 2.94 -8.46 -10.93
C ASN A 218 2.42 -9.14 -9.67
N ASP A 219 2.32 -10.47 -9.73
CA ASP A 219 1.95 -11.33 -8.61
C ASP A 219 3.20 -12.02 -8.06
N ILE A 220 3.67 -11.57 -6.90
CA ILE A 220 4.83 -12.09 -6.15
C ILE A 220 4.33 -12.70 -4.83
N SER A 221 3.13 -13.29 -4.84
CA SER A 221 2.44 -13.77 -3.64
C SER A 221 2.12 -15.27 -3.66
N ALA A 222 2.79 -16.04 -4.49
CA ALA A 222 2.65 -17.48 -4.48
C ALA A 222 2.98 -18.07 -3.09
N SER A 223 2.29 -19.14 -2.71
CA SER A 223 2.42 -19.78 -1.39
C SER A 223 3.01 -21.19 -1.47
N GLY A 224 3.31 -21.77 -0.31
CA GLY A 224 3.83 -23.12 -0.17
C GLY A 224 5.21 -23.29 -0.83
N GLU A 225 5.37 -24.31 -1.64
CA GLU A 225 6.64 -24.57 -2.34
C GLU A 225 7.03 -23.47 -3.33
N ASN A 226 6.04 -22.79 -3.88
CA ASN A 226 6.23 -21.70 -4.83
C ASN A 226 6.38 -20.32 -4.17
N SER A 227 6.38 -20.25 -2.83
CA SER A 227 6.59 -19.00 -2.11
C SER A 227 7.96 -18.40 -2.44
N ASN A 228 8.01 -17.09 -2.50
CA ASN A 228 9.27 -16.35 -2.50
C ASN A 228 9.84 -16.30 -1.06
N ARG A 229 11.11 -15.90 -0.89
CA ARG A 229 11.75 -16.04 0.42
C ARG A 229 12.07 -14.73 1.12
N LEU A 230 12.82 -13.84 0.48
CA LEU A 230 13.42 -12.70 1.16
C LEU A 230 12.73 -11.37 0.83
N MET A 231 12.48 -11.12 -0.44
CA MET A 231 12.10 -9.80 -0.92
C MET A 231 11.21 -9.87 -2.17
N GLY A 232 10.21 -8.99 -2.23
CA GLY A 232 9.38 -8.86 -3.43
C GLY A 232 10.08 -8.05 -4.52
N ILE A 233 10.32 -6.77 -4.28
CA ILE A 233 10.90 -5.85 -5.27
C ILE A 233 12.01 -5.02 -4.61
N TYR A 234 13.16 -4.97 -5.28
CA TYR A 234 14.29 -4.12 -4.91
C TYR A 234 14.57 -3.09 -6.01
N LEU A 235 14.72 -1.84 -5.60
CA LEU A 235 15.23 -0.75 -6.45
C LEU A 235 16.47 -0.16 -5.82
N GLY A 236 17.55 -0.01 -6.57
CA GLY A 236 18.78 0.65 -6.14
C GLY A 236 19.36 1.53 -7.24
N GLY A 237 19.79 2.74 -6.91
CA GLY A 237 20.44 3.67 -7.84
C GLY A 237 19.56 4.16 -9.01
N THR A 238 18.27 3.91 -8.98
CA THR A 238 17.34 4.26 -10.07
C THR A 238 16.74 5.65 -9.88
N ASP A 239 16.40 6.29 -10.99
CA ASP A 239 15.71 7.58 -11.04
C ASP A 239 14.41 7.47 -11.84
N GLY A 240 13.26 7.73 -11.18
CA GLY A 240 11.96 7.83 -11.85
C GLY A 240 11.27 6.49 -12.17
N VAL A 241 11.47 5.44 -11.37
CA VAL A 241 10.80 4.15 -11.53
C VAL A 241 9.40 4.17 -10.89
N THR A 242 8.41 3.62 -11.59
CA THR A 242 7.07 3.39 -11.04
C THR A 242 6.88 1.92 -10.64
N VAL A 243 6.48 1.68 -9.37
CA VAL A 243 6.11 0.37 -8.83
C VAL A 243 4.66 0.42 -8.40
N SER A 244 3.74 -0.19 -9.16
CA SER A 244 2.32 0.02 -8.89
C SER A 244 1.47 -1.24 -9.07
N ALA A 245 0.40 -1.33 -8.29
CA ALA A 245 -0.62 -2.38 -8.41
C ALA A 245 -0.05 -3.82 -8.33
N ASN A 246 1.11 -4.03 -7.71
CA ASN A 246 1.68 -5.37 -7.52
C ASN A 246 1.08 -6.03 -6.28
N LYS A 247 0.95 -7.35 -6.30
CA LYS A 247 0.59 -8.17 -5.17
C LYS A 247 1.83 -8.91 -4.66
N ILE A 248 2.21 -8.67 -3.41
CA ILE A 248 3.46 -9.17 -2.82
C ILE A 248 3.14 -9.81 -1.47
N GLY A 249 3.62 -11.04 -1.22
CA GLY A 249 3.36 -11.67 0.07
C GLY A 249 3.60 -13.16 0.10
N ASN A 250 3.07 -13.83 1.15
CA ASN A 250 3.17 -15.27 1.37
C ASN A 250 4.61 -15.79 1.31
N PHE A 251 5.57 -15.03 1.86
CA PHE A 251 6.96 -15.43 1.84
C PHE A 251 7.22 -16.64 2.76
N ASP A 252 8.28 -17.40 2.46
CA ASP A 252 8.72 -18.50 3.30
C ASP A 252 9.09 -18.00 4.71
N THR A 253 8.34 -18.42 5.72
CA THR A 253 8.42 -17.90 7.09
C THR A 253 9.38 -18.68 8.00
N ALA A 254 9.82 -19.87 7.57
CA ALA A 254 10.56 -20.79 8.43
C ALA A 254 12.04 -20.43 8.72
N ASN A 255 12.58 -19.50 7.94
CA ASN A 255 13.97 -19.03 8.10
C ASN A 255 14.05 -17.77 9.00
N ASN A 256 15.24 -17.41 9.44
CA ASN A 256 15.52 -16.27 10.32
C ASN A 256 15.93 -14.99 9.58
N GLU A 257 15.72 -14.92 8.27
CA GLU A 257 16.09 -13.75 7.48
C GLU A 257 15.01 -12.66 7.56
N SER A 258 15.44 -11.40 7.58
CA SER A 258 14.52 -10.27 7.53
C SER A 258 13.87 -10.14 6.17
N LYS A 259 12.55 -10.02 6.15
CA LYS A 259 11.72 -9.94 4.95
C LYS A 259 11.36 -8.51 4.58
N ARG A 260 11.25 -8.25 3.28
CA ARG A 260 10.79 -6.94 2.78
C ARG A 260 9.86 -7.11 1.60
N GLY A 261 8.73 -6.41 1.64
CA GLY A 261 7.84 -6.36 0.47
C GLY A 261 8.50 -5.59 -0.67
N ILE A 262 8.73 -4.30 -0.49
CA ILE A 262 9.42 -3.42 -1.45
C ILE A 262 10.56 -2.68 -0.74
N TRP A 263 11.70 -2.59 -1.40
CA TRP A 263 12.85 -1.87 -0.86
C TRP A 263 13.39 -0.86 -1.88
N LEU A 264 13.29 0.43 -1.54
CA LEU A 264 14.00 1.52 -2.21
C LEU A 264 15.33 1.71 -1.50
N ALA A 265 16.40 1.25 -2.11
CA ALA A 265 17.75 1.24 -1.55
C ALA A 265 18.54 2.51 -1.94
N VAL A 266 19.79 2.54 -1.55
CA VAL A 266 20.69 3.69 -1.72
C VAL A 266 20.61 4.28 -3.12
N ASN A 267 20.52 5.62 -3.18
CA ASN A 267 20.47 6.43 -4.41
C ASN A 267 19.23 6.20 -5.30
N THR A 268 18.15 5.63 -4.77
CA THR A 268 16.86 5.59 -5.49
C THR A 268 16.17 6.95 -5.38
N MET A 269 15.84 7.56 -6.50
CA MET A 269 15.27 8.92 -6.59
C MET A 269 13.99 8.95 -7.43
N ASN A 270 13.15 9.96 -7.18
CA ASN A 270 11.96 10.30 -7.95
C ASN A 270 11.03 9.11 -8.26
N SER A 271 11.14 8.03 -7.47
CA SER A 271 10.38 6.81 -7.71
C SER A 271 9.02 6.88 -7.02
N THR A 272 8.00 6.30 -7.66
CA THR A 272 6.64 6.22 -7.12
C THR A 272 6.28 4.76 -6.84
N VAL A 273 5.93 4.47 -5.59
CA VAL A 273 5.42 3.17 -5.13
C VAL A 273 3.98 3.35 -4.75
N SER A 274 3.04 2.86 -5.57
CA SER A 274 1.63 3.15 -5.35
C SER A 274 0.71 1.96 -5.60
N ASP A 275 -0.41 1.94 -4.88
CA ASP A 275 -1.50 1.01 -5.11
C ASP A 275 -1.10 -0.47 -5.01
N ASN A 276 0.02 -0.78 -4.33
CA ASN A 276 0.47 -2.15 -4.14
C ASN A 276 -0.25 -2.79 -2.94
N ILE A 277 -0.50 -4.10 -3.04
CA ILE A 277 -0.99 -4.93 -1.94
C ILE A 277 0.19 -5.74 -1.41
N ILE A 278 0.59 -5.47 -0.16
CA ILE A 278 1.65 -6.18 0.55
C ILE A 278 1.00 -6.90 1.72
N ASP A 279 0.97 -8.23 1.67
CA ASP A 279 0.18 -9.02 2.59
C ASP A 279 0.89 -10.30 3.01
N ASN A 280 0.74 -10.68 4.30
CA ASN A 280 1.25 -11.93 4.84
C ASN A 280 2.77 -12.11 4.62
N ILE A 281 3.55 -11.13 5.10
CA ILE A 281 5.02 -11.20 5.12
C ILE A 281 5.46 -11.35 6.57
N GLY A 282 6.24 -12.38 6.87
CA GLY A 282 6.67 -12.58 8.23
C GLY A 282 7.73 -13.65 8.45
N VAL A 283 8.10 -13.80 9.72
CA VAL A 283 9.10 -14.73 10.21
C VAL A 283 8.55 -15.49 11.44
N ASN A 284 8.51 -16.82 11.35
CA ASN A 284 8.13 -17.72 12.46
C ASN A 284 9.33 -18.34 13.17
N ASN A 285 10.52 -17.77 13.04
CA ASN A 285 11.75 -18.30 13.59
C ASN A 285 12.23 -17.48 14.79
N LEU A 286 12.43 -18.12 15.94
CA LEU A 286 12.89 -17.47 17.18
C LEU A 286 14.32 -16.90 17.10
N ALA A 287 15.15 -17.35 16.17
CA ALA A 287 16.54 -16.88 16.03
C ALA A 287 16.65 -15.46 15.47
N GLY A 288 15.55 -14.80 15.14
CA GLY A 288 15.53 -13.43 14.64
C GLY A 288 14.78 -13.29 13.32
N GLY A 289 14.93 -12.14 12.69
CA GLY A 289 14.29 -11.77 11.42
C GLY A 289 13.15 -10.79 11.62
N SER A 290 13.25 -9.66 10.94
CA SER A 290 12.26 -8.60 10.93
C SER A 290 11.33 -8.72 9.70
N ALA A 291 10.16 -8.13 9.77
CA ALA A 291 9.23 -8.02 8.63
C ALA A 291 8.96 -6.54 8.33
N THR A 292 9.18 -6.12 7.08
CA THR A 292 8.93 -4.75 6.64
C THR A 292 8.08 -4.75 5.37
N GLY A 293 7.03 -3.97 5.36
CA GLY A 293 6.20 -3.81 4.17
C GLY A 293 6.94 -3.04 3.07
N ILE A 294 7.22 -1.76 3.30
CA ILE A 294 8.00 -0.92 2.39
C ILE A 294 9.17 -0.30 3.17
N GLN A 295 10.39 -0.54 2.70
CA GLN A 295 11.59 0.07 3.23
C GLN A 295 12.13 1.12 2.26
N ILE A 296 12.35 2.33 2.77
CA ILE A 296 13.06 3.39 2.05
C ILE A 296 14.34 3.64 2.85
N PHE A 297 15.48 3.33 2.26
CA PHE A 297 16.78 3.62 2.84
C PHE A 297 17.67 4.15 1.72
N THR A 298 17.51 5.42 1.43
CA THR A 298 18.21 6.11 0.34
C THR A 298 18.88 7.35 0.89
N ASN A 299 19.93 7.80 0.22
CA ASN A 299 20.60 9.06 0.53
C ASN A 299 20.13 10.12 -0.47
N ALA A 300 20.22 11.39 -0.08
CA ALA A 300 20.22 12.46 -1.07
C ALA A 300 21.34 12.19 -2.09
N GLY A 301 21.08 12.41 -3.35
CA GLY A 301 22.07 12.24 -4.41
C GLY A 301 23.29 13.17 -4.19
N ALA A 302 24.37 12.93 -4.90
CA ALA A 302 25.53 13.81 -4.88
C ALA A 302 25.10 15.26 -5.15
N GLY A 303 25.48 16.19 -4.27
CA GLY A 303 25.07 17.58 -4.36
C GLY A 303 23.72 17.90 -3.67
N ASN A 304 23.24 17.04 -2.75
CA ASN A 304 21.96 17.20 -2.04
C ASN A 304 20.72 17.22 -2.95
N VAL A 305 20.77 16.50 -4.06
CA VAL A 305 19.59 16.32 -4.91
C VAL A 305 18.51 15.59 -4.11
N PRO A 306 17.27 16.13 -4.03
CA PRO A 306 16.19 15.48 -3.32
C PRO A 306 15.95 14.06 -3.81
N SER A 307 15.80 13.10 -2.90
CA SER A 307 15.39 11.73 -3.27
C SER A 307 13.94 11.69 -3.79
N ALA A 308 13.07 12.56 -3.28
CA ALA A 308 11.73 12.85 -3.77
C ALA A 308 10.86 11.61 -4.10
N ASN A 309 11.05 10.52 -3.35
CA ASN A 309 10.27 9.30 -3.54
C ASN A 309 8.84 9.45 -3.00
N LYS A 310 7.87 8.79 -3.64
CA LYS A 310 6.45 8.85 -3.26
C LYS A 310 5.94 7.45 -2.95
N ILE A 311 5.33 7.28 -1.77
CA ILE A 311 4.73 6.03 -1.28
C ILE A 311 3.25 6.31 -1.06
N LEU A 312 2.41 5.90 -2.01
CA LEU A 312 1.03 6.37 -2.11
C LEU A 312 0.04 5.22 -2.20
N ARG A 313 -1.05 5.26 -1.43
CA ARG A 313 -2.20 4.34 -1.55
C ARG A 313 -1.82 2.85 -1.52
N ASN A 314 -0.76 2.48 -0.81
CA ASN A 314 -0.43 1.07 -0.65
C ASN A 314 -1.24 0.47 0.50
N LYS A 315 -1.65 -0.78 0.35
CA LYS A 315 -2.28 -1.56 1.40
C LYS A 315 -1.26 -2.55 1.96
N ILE A 316 -0.90 -2.40 3.23
CA ILE A 316 0.10 -3.21 3.93
C ILE A 316 -0.59 -3.90 5.09
N THR A 317 -0.69 -5.22 5.04
CA THR A 317 -1.46 -6.00 6.02
C THR A 317 -0.75 -7.28 6.43
N ASN A 318 -1.08 -7.79 7.63
CA ASN A 318 -0.64 -9.11 8.09
C ASN A 318 0.89 -9.28 8.10
N LEU A 319 1.62 -8.28 8.60
CA LEU A 319 3.05 -8.44 8.83
C LEU A 319 3.31 -9.00 10.23
N PHE A 320 4.24 -9.94 10.38
CA PHE A 320 4.49 -10.57 11.67
C PHE A 320 5.95 -11.00 11.87
N SER A 321 6.37 -11.08 13.14
CA SER A 321 7.62 -11.72 13.53
C SER A 321 7.48 -12.40 14.89
N SER A 322 8.10 -13.60 15.00
CA SER A 322 8.34 -14.31 16.25
C SER A 322 9.82 -14.29 16.66
N GLY A 323 10.65 -13.53 15.93
CA GLY A 323 12.09 -13.46 16.17
C GLY A 323 12.44 -12.63 17.40
N LEU A 324 13.38 -13.09 18.20
CA LEU A 324 13.98 -12.32 19.29
C LEU A 324 14.70 -11.09 18.71
N ASN A 325 14.51 -9.93 19.33
CA ASN A 325 15.11 -8.66 18.91
C ASN A 325 14.80 -8.32 17.44
N SER A 326 13.61 -8.62 16.99
CA SER A 326 13.11 -8.28 15.65
C SER A 326 12.18 -7.08 15.67
N SER A 327 11.91 -6.50 14.51
CA SER A 327 10.89 -5.48 14.30
C SER A 327 9.87 -5.92 13.26
N VAL A 328 8.66 -5.36 13.36
CA VAL A 328 7.63 -5.46 12.35
C VAL A 328 7.22 -4.04 11.97
N THR A 329 7.45 -3.64 10.74
CA THR A 329 7.25 -2.24 10.33
C THR A 329 6.45 -2.17 9.03
N GLY A 330 5.38 -1.38 9.02
CA GLY A 330 4.59 -1.15 7.81
C GLY A 330 5.41 -0.40 6.76
N ILE A 331 5.80 0.84 7.05
CA ILE A 331 6.67 1.66 6.20
C ILE A 331 7.85 2.17 7.03
N SER A 332 9.07 1.86 6.62
CA SER A 332 10.29 2.32 7.25
C SER A 332 11.02 3.33 6.37
N LEU A 333 11.17 4.56 6.85
CA LEU A 333 11.94 5.61 6.19
C LEU A 333 13.24 5.84 6.94
N GLY A 334 14.37 5.65 6.26
CA GLY A 334 15.71 5.86 6.80
C GLY A 334 16.68 6.46 5.79
N GLY A 335 17.90 6.75 6.23
CA GLY A 335 18.92 7.39 5.42
C GLY A 335 18.74 8.92 5.31
N SER A 336 19.57 9.55 4.51
CA SER A 336 19.54 11.01 4.30
C SER A 336 18.55 11.40 3.18
N THR A 337 17.29 10.98 3.33
CA THR A 337 16.23 11.25 2.34
C THR A 337 15.76 12.70 2.40
N VAL A 338 15.39 13.27 1.25
CA VAL A 338 14.82 14.62 1.15
C VAL A 338 13.61 14.60 0.22
N GLY A 339 12.50 15.23 0.65
CA GLY A 339 11.30 15.39 -0.16
C GLY A 339 10.46 14.12 -0.34
N THR A 340 10.60 13.15 0.56
CA THR A 340 9.79 11.92 0.52
C THR A 340 8.34 12.21 0.93
N VAL A 341 7.39 11.61 0.21
CA VAL A 341 5.96 11.67 0.52
C VAL A 341 5.45 10.26 0.87
N ILE A 342 4.85 10.10 2.04
CA ILE A 342 4.17 8.88 2.50
C ILE A 342 2.71 9.24 2.74
N SER A 343 1.82 8.92 1.81
CA SER A 343 0.45 9.42 1.86
C SER A 343 -0.58 8.39 1.39
N GLN A 344 -1.77 8.45 2.01
CA GLN A 344 -2.94 7.64 1.63
C GLN A 344 -2.71 6.12 1.75
N ASN A 345 -1.77 5.67 2.60
CA ASN A 345 -1.52 4.24 2.78
C ASN A 345 -2.42 3.69 3.90
N THR A 346 -2.85 2.44 3.75
CA THR A 346 -3.56 1.68 4.78
C THR A 346 -2.64 0.61 5.34
N ILE A 347 -2.35 0.69 6.64
CA ILE A 347 -1.42 -0.20 7.35
C ILE A 347 -2.18 -0.81 8.52
N ASN A 348 -2.33 -2.14 8.52
CA ASN A 348 -3.00 -2.80 9.63
C ASN A 348 -2.54 -4.24 9.87
N ASN A 349 -2.86 -4.76 11.06
CA ASN A 349 -2.54 -6.12 11.48
C ASN A 349 -1.03 -6.43 11.45
N LEU A 350 -0.27 -5.63 12.19
CA LEU A 350 1.16 -5.83 12.41
C LEU A 350 1.37 -6.46 13.79
N LEU A 351 2.07 -7.60 13.85
CA LEU A 351 2.25 -8.36 15.07
C LEU A 351 3.72 -8.75 15.31
N ASN A 352 4.29 -8.29 16.40
CA ASN A 352 5.59 -8.78 16.91
C ASN A 352 5.39 -9.50 18.24
N THR A 353 5.55 -10.83 18.26
CA THR A 353 5.33 -11.63 19.46
C THR A 353 6.56 -11.71 20.38
N LYS A 354 7.72 -11.21 19.95
CA LYS A 354 9.02 -11.30 20.66
C LYS A 354 9.87 -10.04 20.48
N GLY A 355 9.22 -8.87 20.51
CA GLY A 355 9.91 -7.58 20.43
C GLY A 355 11.01 -7.46 21.50
N GLY A 356 12.05 -6.70 21.17
CA GLY A 356 13.19 -6.46 22.07
C GLY A 356 13.01 -5.23 22.96
N SER A 357 13.98 -5.02 23.85
CA SER A 357 14.00 -3.87 24.77
C SER A 357 14.62 -2.61 24.17
N SER A 358 15.12 -2.64 22.95
CA SER A 358 15.74 -1.51 22.27
C SER A 358 14.76 -0.78 21.34
N THR A 359 15.03 0.49 21.08
CA THR A 359 14.22 1.32 20.16
C THR A 359 14.11 0.66 18.78
N GLY A 360 12.91 0.60 18.23
CA GLY A 360 12.63 0.03 16.91
C GLY A 360 12.62 -1.50 16.87
N LEU A 361 12.58 -2.17 18.02
CA LEU A 361 12.43 -3.62 18.11
C LEU A 361 11.02 -4.04 18.53
N GLY A 362 10.03 -3.25 18.17
CA GLY A 362 8.61 -3.51 18.41
C GLY A 362 7.83 -3.79 17.13
N ALA A 363 6.62 -3.25 17.10
CA ALA A 363 5.79 -3.19 15.91
C ALA A 363 5.39 -1.73 15.65
N GLU A 364 5.67 -1.22 14.47
CA GLU A 364 5.41 0.17 14.09
C GLU A 364 4.67 0.25 12.76
N GLY A 365 3.67 1.15 12.69
CA GLY A 365 2.99 1.46 11.43
C GLY A 365 3.94 2.16 10.46
N ILE A 366 4.46 3.34 10.86
CA ILE A 366 5.44 4.12 10.10
C ILE A 366 6.60 4.51 11.01
N THR A 367 7.84 4.25 10.57
CA THR A 367 9.06 4.68 11.26
C THR A 367 9.79 5.73 10.45
N LEU A 368 10.15 6.85 11.10
CA LEU A 368 10.89 7.97 10.52
C LEU A 368 12.25 8.08 11.19
N ASN A 369 13.32 7.87 10.43
CA ASN A 369 14.70 7.86 10.90
C ASN A 369 15.63 8.47 9.82
N THR A 370 15.45 9.77 9.55
CA THR A 370 16.17 10.46 8.47
C THR A 370 17.30 11.33 8.99
N GLY A 371 18.00 12.01 8.08
CA GLY A 371 18.90 13.11 8.39
C GLY A 371 18.17 14.42 8.73
N THR A 372 18.92 15.49 8.85
CA THR A 372 18.39 16.84 9.08
C THR A 372 17.69 17.39 7.83
N ALA A 373 16.68 18.22 8.03
CA ALA A 373 15.96 18.95 6.95
C ALA A 373 15.40 18.01 5.85
N SER A 374 14.81 16.87 6.24
CA SER A 374 14.31 15.86 5.29
C SER A 374 13.15 16.34 4.41
N ASN A 375 12.43 17.38 4.82
CA ASN A 375 11.21 17.86 4.14
C ASN A 375 10.26 16.70 3.76
N THR A 376 10.06 15.78 4.70
CA THR A 376 9.21 14.60 4.52
C THR A 376 7.77 14.91 4.87
N LEU A 377 6.84 14.58 3.98
CA LEU A 377 5.41 14.65 4.21
C LEU A 377 4.84 13.26 4.53
N VAL A 378 4.21 13.13 5.70
CA VAL A 378 3.46 11.92 6.12
C VAL A 378 2.01 12.33 6.31
N SER A 379 1.11 11.94 5.42
CA SER A 379 -0.27 12.45 5.45
C SER A 379 -1.30 11.42 5.02
N ASN A 380 -2.52 11.57 5.50
CA ASN A 380 -3.67 10.76 5.09
C ASN A 380 -3.44 9.25 5.20
N ASN A 381 -2.68 8.77 6.19
CA ASN A 381 -2.48 7.34 6.36
C ASN A 381 -3.43 6.79 7.42
N PHE A 382 -4.01 5.61 7.17
CA PHE A 382 -4.69 4.80 8.16
C PHE A 382 -3.73 3.79 8.77
N ILE A 383 -3.60 3.79 10.10
CA ILE A 383 -2.75 2.87 10.85
C ILE A 383 -3.56 2.26 11.99
N SER A 384 -3.70 0.94 11.99
CA SER A 384 -4.48 0.24 13.02
C SER A 384 -3.96 -1.17 13.28
N LYS A 385 -4.43 -1.80 14.35
CA LYS A 385 -4.07 -3.19 14.72
C LYS A 385 -2.56 -3.43 14.71
N VAL A 386 -1.82 -2.57 15.37
CA VAL A 386 -0.38 -2.74 15.57
C VAL A 386 -0.15 -3.26 16.97
N SER A 387 0.54 -4.40 17.12
CA SER A 387 0.70 -5.13 18.36
C SER A 387 2.12 -5.64 18.56
N SER A 388 2.67 -5.44 19.77
CA SER A 388 3.98 -5.97 20.16
C SER A 388 3.97 -6.42 21.61
N PHE A 389 4.53 -7.58 21.89
CA PHE A 389 4.65 -8.14 23.24
C PHE A 389 6.03 -7.87 23.88
N GLY A 390 6.74 -6.85 23.44
CA GLY A 390 8.00 -6.40 24.05
C GLY A 390 7.78 -5.35 25.14
N ALA A 391 8.62 -5.34 26.17
CA ALA A 391 8.38 -4.65 27.44
C ALA A 391 9.27 -3.43 27.70
N SER A 392 9.45 -2.50 26.77
CA SER A 392 10.13 -1.25 27.11
C SER A 392 9.56 -0.06 26.34
N PHE A 393 9.73 1.14 26.90
CA PHE A 393 9.35 2.38 26.19
C PHE A 393 10.04 2.56 24.84
N SER A 394 11.22 1.99 24.68
CA SER A 394 12.01 2.07 23.46
C SER A 394 11.76 0.93 22.47
N GLY A 395 11.18 -0.18 22.91
CA GLY A 395 10.73 -1.31 22.09
C GLY A 395 9.21 -1.43 22.03
N SER A 396 8.51 -0.31 22.11
CA SER A 396 7.06 -0.24 22.21
C SER A 396 6.36 -0.46 20.86
N THR A 397 5.07 -0.69 20.94
CA THR A 397 4.18 -0.62 19.79
C THR A 397 3.94 0.82 19.42
N GLY A 398 4.14 1.19 18.16
CA GLY A 398 3.93 2.54 17.67
C GLY A 398 3.02 2.61 16.44
N GLY A 399 2.10 3.57 16.45
CA GLY A 399 1.42 3.97 15.21
C GLY A 399 2.42 4.65 14.28
N ILE A 400 2.96 5.78 14.71
CA ILE A 400 4.06 6.49 14.05
C ILE A 400 5.21 6.65 15.05
N LEU A 401 6.42 6.26 14.63
CA LEU A 401 7.65 6.42 15.41
C LEU A 401 8.59 7.43 14.71
N ILE A 402 8.90 8.54 15.37
CA ILE A 402 9.94 9.49 14.96
C ILE A 402 11.18 9.20 15.81
N ASN A 403 12.19 8.56 15.22
CA ASN A 403 13.37 8.04 15.92
C ASN A 403 14.65 8.88 15.70
N ALA A 404 14.70 9.65 14.63
CA ALA A 404 15.78 10.61 14.36
C ALA A 404 15.38 11.59 13.26
N GLY A 405 16.18 12.63 13.05
CA GLY A 405 16.05 13.54 11.93
C GLY A 405 15.22 14.79 12.23
N SER A 406 14.87 15.50 11.18
CA SER A 406 14.05 16.72 11.24
C SER A 406 13.42 17.05 9.89
N GLY A 407 12.54 18.08 9.88
CA GLY A 407 11.82 18.50 8.68
C GLY A 407 10.63 17.62 8.36
N TYR A 408 9.99 17.06 9.38
CA TYR A 408 8.80 16.24 9.22
C TYR A 408 7.52 17.09 9.24
N LYS A 409 6.67 16.85 8.27
CA LYS A 409 5.30 17.34 8.18
C LYS A 409 4.38 16.14 8.35
N VAL A 410 3.73 16.04 9.51
CA VAL A 410 2.85 14.92 9.87
C VAL A 410 1.43 15.46 9.95
N TYR A 411 0.65 15.22 8.90
CA TYR A 411 -0.63 15.87 8.70
C TYR A 411 -1.75 14.87 8.41
N ASN A 412 -2.91 15.07 8.99
CA ASN A 412 -4.12 14.34 8.62
C ASN A 412 -3.95 12.82 8.63
N ASN A 413 -3.20 12.23 9.57
CA ASN A 413 -3.14 10.77 9.73
C ASN A 413 -4.16 10.31 10.77
N SER A 414 -4.68 9.10 10.63
CA SER A 414 -5.52 8.45 11.62
C SER A 414 -4.83 7.20 12.14
N VAL A 415 -4.52 7.19 13.44
CA VAL A 415 -3.91 6.06 14.16
C VAL A 415 -4.89 5.56 15.21
N TYR A 416 -5.23 4.27 15.17
CA TYR A 416 -6.17 3.63 16.10
C TYR A 416 -5.62 2.31 16.59
N LEU A 417 -5.17 2.26 17.86
CA LEU A 417 -4.59 1.09 18.51
C LEU A 417 -5.57 0.54 19.54
N THR A 418 -6.08 -0.66 19.31
CA THR A 418 -7.09 -1.34 20.16
C THR A 418 -6.61 -2.71 20.66
N GLU A 419 -5.52 -3.23 20.10
CA GLU A 419 -5.09 -4.59 20.33
C GLU A 419 -4.46 -4.77 21.71
N THR A 420 -4.76 -5.90 22.35
CA THR A 420 -4.08 -6.33 23.58
C THR A 420 -2.58 -6.47 23.33
N GLN A 421 -1.79 -5.85 24.19
CA GLN A 421 -0.32 -5.84 24.15
C GLN A 421 0.29 -6.77 25.21
N ASN A 422 -0.42 -7.84 25.59
CA ASN A 422 -0.06 -8.70 26.69
C ASN A 422 -0.31 -10.18 26.33
N ASP A 423 0.73 -11.00 26.38
CA ASP A 423 0.65 -12.45 26.17
C ASP A 423 0.62 -13.26 27.49
N GLY A 424 0.44 -12.58 28.62
CA GLY A 424 0.49 -13.17 29.97
C GLY A 424 1.88 -13.16 30.61
N THR A 425 2.94 -12.99 29.83
CA THR A 425 4.35 -12.94 30.31
C THR A 425 5.03 -11.63 29.97
N SER A 426 4.75 -11.07 28.83
CA SER A 426 5.34 -9.83 28.33
C SER A 426 4.25 -8.79 28.06
N LYS A 427 4.51 -7.54 28.42
CA LYS A 427 3.59 -6.42 28.21
C LYS A 427 4.19 -5.44 27.24
N GLY A 428 3.48 -5.13 26.18
CA GLY A 428 3.79 -4.05 25.26
C GLY A 428 3.33 -2.69 25.80
N LEU A 429 3.83 -1.63 25.19
CA LEU A 429 3.47 -0.25 25.49
C LEU A 429 2.85 0.36 24.21
N PRO A 430 1.54 0.39 24.09
CA PRO A 430 0.89 0.97 22.93
C PRO A 430 0.98 2.50 22.95
N ILE A 431 1.54 3.05 21.89
CA ILE A 431 1.76 4.49 21.72
C ILE A 431 1.33 4.88 20.30
N ALA A 432 0.35 5.77 20.15
CA ALA A 432 -0.10 6.14 18.82
C ALA A 432 0.94 7.00 18.08
N LEU A 433 1.60 7.95 18.78
CA LEU A 433 2.75 8.70 18.26
C LEU A 433 3.91 8.66 19.26
N SER A 434 5.04 8.11 18.85
CA SER A 434 6.28 8.08 19.65
C SER A 434 7.33 9.01 19.03
N ILE A 435 7.90 9.91 19.83
CA ILE A 435 9.01 10.78 19.42
C ILE A 435 10.17 10.48 20.35
N THR A 436 11.16 9.73 19.87
CA THR A 436 12.30 9.28 20.68
C THR A 436 13.53 10.16 20.49
N SER A 437 13.70 10.74 19.31
CA SER A 437 14.79 11.69 19.04
C SER A 437 14.45 12.59 17.85
N VAL A 438 14.94 13.81 17.89
CA VAL A 438 15.01 14.73 16.74
C VAL A 438 16.34 15.46 16.74
N THR A 439 16.80 15.93 15.59
CA THR A 439 18.15 16.49 15.43
C THR A 439 18.18 18.02 15.38
N ALA A 440 17.03 18.70 15.43
CA ALA A 440 16.96 20.15 15.34
C ALA A 440 15.77 20.72 16.11
N THR A 441 15.79 22.02 16.39
CA THR A 441 14.61 22.79 16.76
C THR A 441 13.65 22.89 15.58
N ALA A 442 12.35 23.08 15.84
CA ALA A 442 11.29 23.15 14.83
C ALA A 442 11.33 21.94 13.86
N ALA A 443 11.68 20.76 14.39
CA ALA A 443 11.91 19.53 13.60
C ALA A 443 10.63 18.93 13.04
N ILE A 444 9.47 19.21 13.66
CA ILE A 444 8.19 18.58 13.37
C ILE A 444 7.10 19.64 13.23
N ASP A 445 6.32 19.54 12.16
CA ASP A 445 5.03 20.19 12.01
C ASP A 445 3.94 19.12 12.16
N LEU A 446 3.11 19.21 13.22
CA LEU A 446 2.16 18.17 13.61
C LEU A 446 0.75 18.74 13.69
N ARG A 447 -0.03 18.56 12.65
CA ARG A 447 -1.37 19.14 12.55
C ARG A 447 -2.41 18.18 11.98
N ASN A 448 -3.66 18.32 12.40
CA ASN A 448 -4.83 17.61 11.89
C ASN A 448 -4.76 16.08 12.03
N ASN A 449 -4.01 15.53 12.98
CA ASN A 449 -3.92 14.07 13.13
C ASN A 449 -4.88 13.54 14.19
N ILE A 450 -5.26 12.29 14.06
CA ILE A 450 -5.97 11.50 15.07
C ILE A 450 -5.00 10.46 15.63
N PHE A 451 -4.73 10.53 16.94
CA PHE A 451 -3.88 9.59 17.67
C PHE A 451 -4.66 8.96 18.81
N VAL A 452 -5.07 7.72 18.65
CA VAL A 452 -5.92 6.99 19.61
C VAL A 452 -5.28 5.69 20.06
N THR A 453 -5.23 5.49 21.39
CA THR A 453 -4.98 4.19 22.04
C THR A 453 -6.19 3.85 22.90
N ASN A 454 -7.08 2.99 22.41
CA ASN A 454 -8.31 2.60 23.08
C ASN A 454 -8.31 1.09 23.37
N LEU A 455 -7.62 0.71 24.46
CA LEU A 455 -7.45 -0.68 24.84
C LEU A 455 -8.58 -1.13 25.76
N ALA A 456 -9.20 -2.25 25.44
CA ALA A 456 -10.32 -2.80 26.21
C ALA A 456 -9.89 -3.52 27.49
N ASP A 457 -8.60 -3.84 27.66
CA ASP A 457 -8.08 -4.64 28.76
C ASP A 457 -7.58 -3.77 29.91
N SER A 458 -8.14 -3.97 31.12
CA SER A 458 -7.72 -3.32 32.36
C SER A 458 -6.33 -3.77 32.86
N SER A 459 -5.74 -4.81 32.26
CA SER A 459 -4.37 -5.27 32.53
C SER A 459 -3.30 -4.45 31.79
N VAL A 460 -3.71 -3.42 31.05
CA VAL A 460 -2.82 -2.53 30.29
C VAL A 460 -1.85 -1.84 31.23
N PRO A 461 -0.55 -1.79 30.88
CA PRO A 461 0.42 -1.03 31.62
C PRO A 461 -0.02 0.40 31.82
N ALA A 462 0.26 0.99 32.98
CA ALA A 462 -0.04 2.39 33.32
C ALA A 462 0.55 3.43 32.32
N TYR A 463 1.09 3.00 31.19
CA TYR A 463 1.84 3.77 30.22
C TYR A 463 1.26 3.73 28.78
N ALA A 464 0.09 3.11 28.56
CA ALA A 464 -0.61 3.28 27.29
C ALA A 464 -0.92 4.76 27.06
N THR A 465 -0.50 5.31 25.93
CA THR A 465 -0.59 6.75 25.70
C THR A 465 -0.83 7.10 24.24
N SER A 466 -1.47 8.24 24.04
CA SER A 466 -1.66 8.80 22.70
C SER A 466 -0.34 9.32 22.13
N ILE A 467 0.46 10.03 22.93
CA ILE A 467 1.75 10.58 22.51
C ILE A 467 2.83 10.36 23.59
N TYR A 468 4.01 9.97 23.15
CA TYR A 468 5.17 9.71 24.01
C TYR A 468 6.41 10.50 23.54
N PHE A 469 7.06 11.14 24.50
CA PHE A 469 8.33 11.86 24.33
C PHE A 469 9.42 11.21 25.16
N SER A 470 10.53 10.82 24.53
CA SER A 470 11.65 10.14 25.17
C SER A 470 12.55 11.07 26.01
N THR A 471 13.32 10.47 26.91
CA THR A 471 14.36 11.09 27.75
C THR A 471 15.47 11.80 26.97
N LEU A 472 15.62 11.54 25.68
CA LEU A 472 16.66 12.16 24.86
C LEU A 472 16.49 13.68 24.69
N PHE A 473 15.35 14.22 25.13
CA PHE A 473 15.11 15.66 25.21
C PHE A 473 15.47 16.31 26.56
N ALA A 474 16.15 15.58 27.44
CA ALA A 474 16.42 16.02 28.83
C ALA A 474 17.09 17.40 28.98
N ASN A 475 17.71 17.92 27.93
CA ASN A 475 18.34 19.24 27.90
C ASN A 475 17.67 20.23 26.93
N THR A 476 16.54 19.86 26.32
CA THR A 476 15.85 20.68 25.32
C THR A 476 14.42 20.91 25.78
N ASP A 477 13.97 22.14 25.83
CA ASP A 477 12.56 22.45 26.07
C ASP A 477 11.71 21.72 25.00
N PRO A 478 10.80 20.80 25.37
CA PRO A 478 10.01 20.05 24.41
C PRO A 478 9.18 20.95 23.47
N LYS A 479 8.97 22.20 23.83
CA LYS A 479 8.28 23.18 22.98
C LYS A 479 9.05 23.49 21.69
N VAL A 480 10.36 23.48 21.74
CA VAL A 480 11.21 23.90 20.59
C VAL A 480 11.30 22.87 19.48
N ILE A 481 10.86 21.62 19.69
CA ILE A 481 10.92 20.58 18.66
C ILE A 481 9.86 20.74 17.57
N PHE A 482 8.77 21.44 17.87
CA PHE A 482 7.69 21.66 16.93
C PHE A 482 7.80 23.04 16.26
N SER A 483 7.62 23.07 14.94
CA SER A 483 7.34 24.31 14.21
C SER A 483 5.87 24.70 14.34
N ASN A 484 4.99 23.71 14.32
CA ASN A 484 3.57 23.82 14.66
C ASN A 484 3.12 22.56 15.37
N PHE A 485 2.24 22.73 16.36
CA PHE A 485 1.65 21.63 17.11
C PHE A 485 0.23 22.01 17.50
N ASP A 486 -0.77 21.71 16.65
CA ASP A 486 -2.14 22.11 16.89
C ASP A 486 -3.14 21.32 16.03
N ASN A 487 -4.45 21.48 16.28
CA ASN A 487 -5.55 20.83 15.55
C ASN A 487 -5.41 19.30 15.48
N ASN A 488 -4.97 18.64 16.55
CA ASN A 488 -4.91 17.18 16.61
C ASN A 488 -5.98 16.64 17.56
N ILE A 489 -6.39 15.40 17.33
CA ILE A 489 -7.22 14.64 18.26
C ILE A 489 -6.32 13.64 18.98
N PHE A 490 -6.36 13.68 20.31
CA PHE A 490 -5.67 12.76 21.18
C PHE A 490 -6.67 12.03 22.07
N TYR A 491 -6.55 10.70 22.12
CA TYR A 491 -7.31 9.88 23.05
C TYR A 491 -6.50 8.70 23.55
N SER A 492 -6.58 8.44 24.83
CA SER A 492 -6.10 7.21 25.42
C SER A 492 -7.06 6.76 26.53
N SER A 493 -7.26 5.48 26.64
CA SER A 493 -7.97 4.87 27.78
C SER A 493 -7.18 4.96 29.08
N SER A 494 -5.88 5.32 29.02
CA SER A 494 -5.00 5.54 30.18
C SER A 494 -4.49 6.97 30.20
N ASN A 495 -3.28 7.23 29.72
CA ASN A 495 -2.61 8.53 29.78
C ASN A 495 -2.68 9.25 28.43
N LEU A 496 -2.94 10.55 28.43
CA LEU A 496 -2.98 11.31 27.18
C LEU A 496 -1.58 11.47 26.59
N ALA A 497 -0.62 11.88 27.41
CA ALA A 497 0.77 12.03 27.00
C ALA A 497 1.73 11.57 28.12
N ILE A 498 2.92 11.10 27.72
CA ILE A 498 4.00 10.78 28.64
C ILE A 498 5.28 11.48 28.18
N LEU A 499 5.86 12.27 29.07
CA LEU A 499 7.13 12.95 28.88
C LEU A 499 8.18 12.27 29.75
N SER A 500 9.05 11.50 29.14
CA SER A 500 10.16 10.80 29.82
C SER A 500 11.47 11.59 29.65
N VAL A 501 11.44 12.88 30.00
CA VAL A 501 12.58 13.81 29.86
C VAL A 501 13.48 13.86 31.09
N THR A 502 13.08 13.21 32.17
CA THR A 502 13.84 13.11 33.43
C THR A 502 13.82 11.66 33.92
N THR A 503 14.48 11.40 35.06
CA THR A 503 14.48 10.07 35.71
C THR A 503 13.09 9.58 36.10
N THR A 504 12.13 10.50 36.29
CA THR A 504 10.72 10.20 36.58
C THR A 504 9.87 10.74 35.44
N PRO A 505 9.16 9.89 34.68
CA PRO A 505 8.28 10.36 33.62
C PRO A 505 7.18 11.29 34.13
N THR A 506 6.92 12.38 33.41
CA THR A 506 5.77 13.24 33.64
C THR A 506 4.59 12.70 32.81
N VAL A 507 3.49 12.43 33.47
CA VAL A 507 2.27 11.93 32.85
C VAL A 507 1.25 13.05 32.75
N LEU A 508 0.72 13.27 31.56
CA LEU A 508 -0.37 14.21 31.29
C LEU A 508 -1.66 13.42 31.03
N THR A 509 -2.71 13.73 31.76
CA THR A 509 -3.96 12.97 31.75
C THR A 509 -5.06 13.61 30.92
N ASN A 510 -4.93 14.91 30.63
CA ASN A 510 -5.94 15.69 29.93
C ASN A 510 -5.32 16.70 28.96
N ILE A 511 -6.17 17.24 28.09
CA ILE A 511 -5.74 18.15 27.02
C ILE A 511 -5.23 19.50 27.57
N THR A 512 -5.79 19.98 28.68
CA THR A 512 -5.36 21.25 29.29
C THR A 512 -3.93 21.18 29.83
N GLU A 513 -3.54 20.04 30.40
CA GLU A 513 -2.16 19.80 30.83
C GLU A 513 -1.19 19.82 29.63
N LEU A 514 -1.59 19.20 28.50
CA LEU A 514 -0.79 19.22 27.27
C LEU A 514 -0.65 20.63 26.71
N GLN A 515 -1.76 21.39 26.64
CA GLN A 515 -1.77 22.79 26.20
C GLN A 515 -0.88 23.68 27.07
N THR A 516 -0.97 23.53 28.39
CA THR A 516 -0.18 24.31 29.34
C THR A 516 1.32 23.96 29.21
N THR A 517 1.64 22.66 29.10
CA THR A 517 3.03 22.20 29.02
C THR A 517 3.72 22.68 27.75
N TYR A 518 3.04 22.63 26.61
CA TYR A 518 3.63 23.02 25.33
C TYR A 518 3.37 24.49 24.93
N GLY A 519 2.42 25.17 25.55
CA GLY A 519 2.00 26.54 25.16
C GLY A 519 1.41 26.60 23.75
N SER A 520 0.86 25.47 23.26
CA SER A 520 0.29 25.24 21.94
C SER A 520 -0.90 24.29 22.06
N ASN A 521 -1.42 23.75 20.97
CA ASN A 521 -2.58 22.84 20.97
C ASN A 521 -3.91 23.48 21.39
N ALA A 522 -4.07 24.79 21.16
CA ALA A 522 -5.29 25.49 21.54
C ALA A 522 -6.55 24.91 20.86
N ASN A 523 -6.39 24.41 19.63
CA ASN A 523 -7.45 23.81 18.83
C ASN A 523 -7.40 22.28 18.80
N SER A 524 -6.48 21.66 19.56
CA SER A 524 -6.44 20.21 19.69
C SER A 524 -7.49 19.70 20.67
N LEU A 525 -8.04 18.51 20.43
CA LEU A 525 -9.16 17.95 21.16
C LEU A 525 -8.78 16.63 21.86
N ARG A 526 -9.47 16.33 22.98
CA ARG A 526 -9.51 14.99 23.54
C ARG A 526 -10.85 14.36 23.18
N ALA A 527 -10.89 13.59 22.11
CA ALA A 527 -12.08 12.94 21.62
C ALA A 527 -11.77 11.50 21.20
N LEU A 528 -12.75 10.60 21.31
CA LEU A 528 -12.68 9.25 20.74
C LEU A 528 -13.51 9.21 19.44
N PRO A 529 -12.88 9.32 18.28
CA PRO A 529 -13.59 9.26 17.00
C PRO A 529 -14.32 7.92 16.84
N LYS A 530 -15.49 7.96 16.23
CA LYS A 530 -16.26 6.77 15.92
C LYS A 530 -15.93 6.26 14.54
N PHE A 531 -14.95 5.39 14.46
CA PHE A 531 -14.56 4.73 13.22
C PHE A 531 -15.59 3.69 12.78
N VAL A 532 -15.64 3.41 11.48
CA VAL A 532 -16.49 2.35 10.89
C VAL A 532 -16.12 0.98 11.47
N SER A 533 -14.82 0.69 11.63
CA SER A 533 -14.33 -0.51 12.32
C SER A 533 -12.86 -0.35 12.74
N ASP A 534 -12.31 -1.34 13.45
CA ASP A 534 -10.89 -1.36 13.88
C ASP A 534 -9.88 -1.36 12.71
N THR A 535 -10.31 -1.69 11.49
CA THR A 535 -9.46 -1.74 10.29
C THR A 535 -9.88 -0.77 9.21
N ASN A 536 -11.04 -0.16 9.36
CA ASN A 536 -11.56 0.87 8.49
C ASN A 536 -11.73 2.16 9.31
N LEU A 537 -10.77 3.07 9.20
CA LEU A 537 -10.70 4.28 10.00
C LEU A 537 -11.44 5.48 9.37
N HIS A 538 -12.34 5.25 8.43
CA HIS A 538 -13.32 6.27 8.05
C HIS A 538 -14.22 6.59 9.24
N ILE A 539 -14.59 7.83 9.35
CA ILE A 539 -15.46 8.31 10.43
C ILE A 539 -16.93 8.00 10.08
N THR A 540 -17.68 7.50 11.05
CA THR A 540 -19.13 7.32 10.84
C THR A 540 -19.83 8.67 10.80
N GLU A 541 -20.63 8.93 9.77
CA GLU A 541 -21.36 10.19 9.55
C GLU A 541 -22.60 10.28 10.45
N THR A 542 -22.39 10.23 11.77
CA THR A 542 -23.44 10.30 12.78
C THR A 542 -23.30 11.53 13.66
N SER A 543 -24.36 11.87 14.40
CA SER A 543 -24.33 13.01 15.35
C SER A 543 -23.22 12.90 16.41
N GLU A 544 -22.70 11.71 16.67
CA GLU A 544 -21.59 11.49 17.60
C GLU A 544 -20.25 12.04 17.06
N SER A 545 -20.15 12.23 15.76
CA SER A 545 -18.95 12.75 15.09
C SER A 545 -18.94 14.27 14.92
N LEU A 546 -20.02 14.97 15.30
CA LEU A 546 -20.13 16.44 15.18
C LEU A 546 -19.06 17.23 15.96
N GLU A 547 -18.53 16.66 17.04
CA GLU A 547 -17.49 17.35 17.83
C GLU A 547 -16.15 17.43 17.11
N ILE A 548 -15.91 16.59 16.10
CA ILE A 548 -14.66 16.52 15.34
C ILE A 548 -14.81 16.95 13.87
N ASP A 549 -16.06 17.14 13.40
CA ASP A 549 -16.40 17.62 12.06
C ASP A 549 -15.97 19.08 11.89
N ASN A 550 -15.27 19.40 10.80
CA ASN A 550 -14.79 20.76 10.46
C ASN A 550 -13.88 21.41 11.52
N LYS A 551 -13.00 20.65 12.19
CA LYS A 551 -12.11 21.11 13.25
C LYS A 551 -10.65 21.26 12.84
N GLY A 552 -10.28 20.88 11.63
CA GLY A 552 -8.93 20.99 11.12
C GLY A 552 -8.58 22.39 10.62
N VAL A 553 -7.32 22.57 10.28
CA VAL A 553 -6.80 23.75 9.59
C VAL A 553 -6.43 23.40 8.15
N ALA A 554 -6.77 24.27 7.20
CA ALA A 554 -6.47 24.04 5.79
C ALA A 554 -4.95 23.96 5.54
N LEU A 555 -4.51 22.90 4.85
CA LEU A 555 -3.12 22.63 4.52
C LEU A 555 -2.99 22.46 3.01
N THR A 556 -2.32 23.39 2.35
CA THR A 556 -2.17 23.41 0.88
C THR A 556 -1.45 22.16 0.33
N GLU A 557 -0.65 21.51 1.16
CA GLU A 557 0.10 20.29 0.82
C GLU A 557 -0.76 19.00 0.92
N VAL A 558 -1.97 19.10 1.52
CA VAL A 558 -2.91 17.97 1.71
C VAL A 558 -4.31 18.37 1.21
N PRO A 559 -4.48 18.61 -0.09
CA PRO A 559 -5.74 19.10 -0.65
C PRO A 559 -6.85 18.05 -0.72
N THR A 560 -6.50 16.78 -0.57
CA THR A 560 -7.45 15.66 -0.62
C THR A 560 -7.26 14.75 0.60
N ASP A 561 -8.25 13.93 0.89
CA ASP A 561 -8.24 12.94 1.95
C ASP A 561 -7.62 11.59 1.48
N ILE A 562 -7.83 10.50 2.25
CA ILE A 562 -7.30 9.17 1.95
C ILE A 562 -7.91 8.57 0.69
N ASP A 563 -9.15 8.88 0.36
CA ASP A 563 -9.86 8.38 -0.82
C ASP A 563 -9.71 9.29 -2.05
N GLY A 564 -9.07 10.45 -1.87
CA GLY A 564 -8.94 11.48 -2.91
C GLY A 564 -10.10 12.48 -2.92
N THR A 565 -10.99 12.46 -1.93
CA THR A 565 -12.04 13.47 -1.76
C THR A 565 -11.39 14.83 -1.46
N THR A 566 -11.85 15.89 -2.10
CA THR A 566 -11.33 17.24 -1.87
C THR A 566 -11.70 17.71 -0.47
N ARG A 567 -10.71 18.15 0.30
CA ARG A 567 -10.91 18.70 1.63
C ARG A 567 -11.54 20.08 1.60
N ASN A 568 -12.26 20.43 2.66
CA ASN A 568 -12.77 21.78 2.84
C ASN A 568 -11.61 22.79 2.88
N GLU A 569 -11.68 23.83 2.05
CA GLU A 569 -10.60 24.80 1.86
C GLU A 569 -10.36 25.71 3.10
N THR A 570 -11.26 25.74 4.04
CA THR A 570 -11.19 26.62 5.23
C THR A 570 -11.14 25.84 6.53
N THR A 571 -12.00 24.85 6.68
CA THR A 571 -12.17 24.04 7.89
C THR A 571 -12.28 22.56 7.53
N PRO A 572 -11.18 21.94 7.08
CA PRO A 572 -11.19 20.50 6.80
C PRO A 572 -11.38 19.68 8.08
N ASP A 573 -11.61 18.40 7.93
CA ASP A 573 -11.67 17.50 9.06
C ASP A 573 -10.28 17.13 9.57
N ILE A 574 -10.22 16.80 10.85
CA ILE A 574 -9.04 16.23 11.48
C ILE A 574 -9.00 14.72 11.17
N GLY A 575 -7.83 14.21 10.82
CA GLY A 575 -7.63 12.82 10.43
C GLY A 575 -7.52 12.63 8.94
N ALA A 576 -7.39 11.37 8.53
CA ALA A 576 -7.15 11.01 7.14
C ALA A 576 -8.41 11.00 6.26
N ASP A 577 -9.57 11.04 6.88
CA ASP A 577 -10.90 11.04 6.25
C ASP A 577 -11.49 12.46 6.25
N GLU A 578 -12.11 12.86 5.16
CA GLU A 578 -12.96 14.05 5.05
C GLU A 578 -14.41 13.60 4.96
N PHE A 579 -15.20 13.88 5.96
CA PHE A 579 -16.56 13.39 6.09
C PHE A 579 -17.56 14.53 6.27
N THR A 580 -18.84 14.26 6.15
CA THR A 580 -19.88 15.24 6.39
C THR A 580 -20.96 14.63 7.26
N VAL A 581 -21.07 15.11 8.47
CA VAL A 581 -22.21 14.75 9.31
C VAL A 581 -23.44 15.46 8.77
N ALA A 582 -24.36 14.70 8.19
CA ALA A 582 -25.66 15.24 7.82
C ALA A 582 -26.36 15.72 9.10
N THR A 583 -26.12 16.99 9.47
CA THR A 583 -27.02 17.63 10.42
C THR A 583 -28.38 17.56 9.75
N MET A 584 -29.34 16.89 10.40
CA MET A 584 -30.73 17.16 10.11
C MET A 584 -30.98 18.61 10.53
N ALA A 585 -30.49 19.53 9.72
CA ALA A 585 -30.93 20.91 9.78
C ALA A 585 -32.43 20.84 9.55
N VAL A 586 -33.19 21.06 10.57
CA VAL A 586 -34.54 21.57 10.38
C VAL A 586 -34.30 22.83 9.57
N ASN A 587 -34.57 22.76 8.29
CA ASN A 587 -34.39 23.87 7.37
C ASN A 587 -35.45 24.92 7.70
N ASP A 588 -35.14 25.74 8.70
CA ASP A 588 -36.06 26.68 9.36
C ASP A 588 -36.10 28.03 8.60
N GLY A 589 -35.81 28.01 7.32
CA GLY A 589 -35.73 29.31 6.75
C GLY A 589 -35.81 29.62 5.27
N ALA A 590 -36.13 28.76 4.33
CA ALA A 590 -36.28 29.27 2.94
C ALA A 590 -37.32 28.61 2.03
N ASN A 591 -37.95 27.51 2.42
CA ASN A 591 -39.02 26.89 1.62
C ASN A 591 -40.05 26.17 2.50
N ARG A 592 -40.60 26.86 3.51
CA ARG A 592 -41.84 26.39 4.11
C ARG A 592 -42.90 26.49 3.00
N SER A 593 -43.28 25.35 2.46
CA SER A 593 -44.61 25.26 1.83
C SER A 593 -45.59 25.80 2.89
N LYS A 594 -46.41 26.76 2.54
CA LYS A 594 -47.39 27.38 3.46
C LYS A 594 -48.50 26.37 3.84
N ILE A 595 -48.13 25.19 4.32
CA ILE A 595 -49.09 24.22 4.85
C ILE A 595 -49.30 24.60 6.33
N GLN A 596 -50.51 24.99 6.65
CA GLN A 596 -50.93 25.29 8.03
C GLN A 596 -52.06 24.35 8.40
N VAL A 597 -51.97 23.84 9.63
CA VAL A 597 -52.99 22.92 10.19
C VAL A 597 -53.63 23.63 11.37
N TYR A 598 -54.92 23.90 11.25
CA TYR A 598 -55.67 24.62 12.31
C TYR A 598 -57.13 24.16 12.38
N PRO A 599 -57.84 24.45 13.54
CA PRO A 599 -57.25 24.97 14.78
C PRO A 599 -56.37 23.90 15.48
N ASN A 600 -55.34 24.34 16.19
CA ASN A 600 -54.59 23.48 17.07
C ASN A 600 -54.37 24.21 18.42
N PRO A 601 -55.00 23.82 19.49
CA PRO A 601 -55.82 22.60 19.68
C PRO A 601 -57.14 22.60 18.91
N VAL A 602 -57.57 21.37 18.52
CA VAL A 602 -58.80 21.12 17.72
C VAL A 602 -59.90 20.51 18.58
N ASN A 603 -61.14 20.94 18.34
CA ASN A 603 -62.35 20.31 18.93
C ASN A 603 -62.90 19.20 18.01
N ASP A 604 -63.44 19.57 16.85
CA ASP A 604 -64.13 18.62 16.01
C ASP A 604 -63.55 18.50 14.59
N VAL A 605 -63.17 19.57 13.99
CA VAL A 605 -62.73 19.63 12.61
C VAL A 605 -61.38 20.29 12.49
N LEU A 606 -60.43 19.62 11.82
CA LEU A 606 -59.11 20.12 11.51
C LEU A 606 -59.04 20.50 10.03
N THR A 607 -58.53 21.70 9.77
CA THR A 607 -58.39 22.24 8.42
C THR A 607 -56.90 22.33 8.06
N VAL A 608 -56.52 21.92 6.88
CA VAL A 608 -55.21 22.10 6.26
C VAL A 608 -55.29 23.23 5.25
N SER A 609 -54.60 24.31 5.50
CA SER A 609 -54.45 25.41 4.56
C SER A 609 -53.15 25.24 3.78
N SER A 610 -53.21 25.27 2.46
CA SER A 610 -52.07 25.18 1.56
C SER A 610 -52.38 26.00 0.29
N ASP A 611 -51.32 26.55 -0.30
CA ASP A 611 -51.36 27.21 -1.61
C ASP A 611 -51.56 26.21 -2.79
N LYS A 612 -51.49 24.91 -2.46
CA LYS A 612 -51.63 23.81 -3.43
C LYS A 612 -52.62 22.76 -2.95
N LYS A 613 -53.06 21.90 -3.88
CA LYS A 613 -54.08 20.89 -3.59
C LYS A 613 -53.60 19.83 -2.62
N VAL A 614 -54.35 19.65 -1.52
CA VAL A 614 -54.10 18.55 -0.56
C VAL A 614 -54.58 17.24 -1.18
N SER A 615 -53.65 16.28 -1.25
CA SER A 615 -53.98 14.94 -1.79
C SER A 615 -54.39 13.94 -0.72
N ASN A 616 -53.86 14.07 0.50
CA ASN A 616 -54.19 13.16 1.60
C ASN A 616 -53.93 13.82 2.96
N ILE A 617 -54.80 13.51 3.95
CA ILE A 617 -54.62 13.82 5.37
C ILE A 617 -54.82 12.51 6.15
N SER A 618 -53.79 12.08 6.87
CA SER A 618 -53.84 10.88 7.71
C SER A 618 -53.54 11.25 9.19
N VAL A 619 -54.29 10.71 10.13
CA VAL A 619 -54.16 10.98 11.55
C VAL A 619 -53.68 9.73 12.28
N TYR A 620 -52.63 9.88 13.06
CA TYR A 620 -51.99 8.81 13.83
C TYR A 620 -52.06 9.10 15.32
N ASN A 621 -52.20 8.07 16.14
CA ASN A 621 -52.00 8.19 17.58
C ASN A 621 -50.53 8.25 17.97
N VAL A 622 -50.22 8.44 19.26
CA VAL A 622 -48.83 8.52 19.75
C VAL A 622 -48.05 7.22 19.59
N GLY A 623 -48.70 6.09 19.37
CA GLY A 623 -48.10 4.79 19.06
C GLY A 623 -47.83 4.59 17.54
N GLY A 624 -48.08 5.58 16.69
CA GLY A 624 -47.87 5.49 15.24
C GLY A 624 -48.95 4.73 14.46
N GLN A 625 -50.07 4.36 15.11
CA GLN A 625 -51.18 3.67 14.47
C GLN A 625 -52.07 4.67 13.72
N LEU A 626 -52.43 4.37 12.48
CA LEU A 626 -53.37 5.15 11.69
C LEU A 626 -54.76 5.06 12.26
N ILE A 627 -55.37 6.18 12.60
CA ILE A 627 -56.68 6.28 13.22
C ILE A 627 -57.77 6.77 12.27
N SER A 628 -57.44 7.72 11.39
CA SER A 628 -58.37 8.30 10.43
C SER A 628 -57.61 8.80 9.18
N GLU A 629 -58.24 8.75 8.05
CA GLU A 629 -57.70 9.21 6.80
C GLU A 629 -58.74 9.80 5.88
N VAL A 630 -58.39 10.83 5.13
CA VAL A 630 -59.21 11.41 4.06
C VAL A 630 -58.35 11.79 2.84
N ASN A 631 -58.84 11.44 1.68
CA ASN A 631 -58.19 11.75 0.40
C ASN A 631 -58.84 12.94 -0.30
N HIS A 632 -58.04 13.74 -1.01
CA HIS A 632 -58.49 14.87 -1.81
C HIS A 632 -59.38 15.88 -1.09
N SER A 633 -59.14 16.07 0.22
CA SER A 633 -59.84 17.03 1.09
C SER A 633 -58.81 17.85 1.87
N ASN A 634 -59.12 19.09 2.14
CA ASN A 634 -58.39 19.94 3.04
C ASN A 634 -58.95 19.99 4.46
N VAL A 635 -59.91 19.13 4.76
CA VAL A 635 -60.62 19.06 6.08
C VAL A 635 -60.74 17.62 6.50
N ILE A 636 -60.47 17.34 7.81
CA ILE A 636 -60.70 16.04 8.44
C ILE A 636 -61.50 16.19 9.73
N ASN A 637 -62.49 15.33 9.91
CA ASN A 637 -63.35 15.31 11.10
C ASN A 637 -62.77 14.43 12.18
N LEU A 638 -62.52 14.99 13.35
CA LEU A 638 -61.93 14.34 14.53
C LEU A 638 -62.89 14.16 15.70
N THR A 639 -64.20 14.39 15.50
CA THR A 639 -65.25 14.34 16.53
C THR A 639 -65.24 13.00 17.27
N LYS A 640 -64.93 11.91 16.60
CA LYS A 640 -64.91 10.56 17.18
C LYS A 640 -63.65 10.22 17.94
N LEU A 641 -62.64 11.12 17.94
CA LEU A 641 -61.37 10.88 18.63
C LEU A 641 -61.44 11.40 20.09
N SER A 642 -60.86 10.68 20.99
CA SER A 642 -60.70 11.08 22.38
C SER A 642 -59.77 12.28 22.51
N SER A 643 -59.90 13.08 23.56
CA SER A 643 -58.93 14.13 23.87
C SER A 643 -57.54 13.56 24.04
N GLY A 644 -56.56 14.18 23.43
CA GLY A 644 -55.17 13.67 23.42
C GLY A 644 -54.29 14.27 22.34
N VAL A 645 -53.07 13.73 22.22
CA VAL A 645 -52.07 14.13 21.22
C VAL A 645 -52.14 13.18 20.02
N TYR A 646 -52.20 13.75 18.85
CA TYR A 646 -52.18 13.06 17.55
C TYR A 646 -51.14 13.65 16.62
N PHE A 647 -50.69 12.84 15.67
CA PHE A 647 -49.82 13.29 14.58
C PHE A 647 -50.60 13.27 13.26
N VAL A 648 -50.65 14.40 12.59
CA VAL A 648 -51.35 14.57 11.31
C VAL A 648 -50.34 14.66 10.20
N LYS A 649 -50.38 13.66 9.32
CA LYS A 649 -49.61 13.61 8.09
C LYS A 649 -50.45 14.23 6.97
N THR A 650 -49.91 15.26 6.35
CA THR A 650 -50.50 15.90 5.17
C THR A 650 -49.62 15.67 3.94
N VAL A 651 -50.27 15.36 2.81
CA VAL A 651 -49.57 15.18 1.54
C VAL A 651 -50.11 16.22 0.55
N VAL A 652 -49.23 17.08 0.06
CA VAL A 652 -49.54 18.14 -0.88
C VAL A 652 -48.59 18.05 -2.07
N GLU A 653 -49.10 17.73 -3.26
CA GLU A 653 -48.28 17.50 -4.47
C GLU A 653 -47.07 16.58 -4.25
N GLY A 654 -47.25 15.48 -3.51
CA GLY A 654 -46.18 14.52 -3.22
C GLY A 654 -45.24 14.92 -2.06
N LYS A 655 -45.31 16.14 -1.55
CA LYS A 655 -44.61 16.54 -0.33
C LYS A 655 -45.38 16.08 0.90
N VAL A 656 -44.69 15.53 1.88
CA VAL A 656 -45.25 15.03 3.12
C VAL A 656 -44.84 15.95 4.25
N GLU A 657 -45.83 16.40 5.06
CA GLU A 657 -45.58 17.14 6.30
C GLU A 657 -46.29 16.46 7.48
N MET A 658 -45.64 16.41 8.64
CA MET A 658 -46.16 15.84 9.84
C MET A 658 -46.32 16.92 10.91
N THR A 659 -47.55 17.11 11.38
CA THR A 659 -47.85 18.15 12.38
C THR A 659 -48.41 17.50 13.65
N LYS A 660 -47.90 17.90 14.82
CA LYS A 660 -48.47 17.51 16.11
C LYS A 660 -49.74 18.31 16.36
N VAL A 661 -50.85 17.66 16.63
CA VAL A 661 -52.16 18.24 16.91
C VAL A 661 -52.68 17.79 18.28
N ILE A 662 -53.27 18.72 19.02
CA ILE A 662 -53.88 18.47 20.32
C ILE A 662 -55.41 18.46 20.13
N LYS A 663 -56.06 17.34 20.36
CA LYS A 663 -57.51 17.21 20.41
C LYS A 663 -58.00 17.52 21.82
N LYS A 664 -58.94 18.47 21.95
CA LYS A 664 -59.63 18.81 23.20
C LYS A 664 -60.80 17.92 23.44
#